data_3b7fe1f886265bbe5c333e102b72d8b9
#
_entry.id   3b7fe1f886265bbe5c333e102b72d8b9
#
_cell.length_a   1.000
_cell.length_b   1.000
_cell.length_c   1.000
_cell.angle_alpha   90.00
_cell.angle_beta   90.00
_cell.angle_gamma   90.00
#
_symmetry.space_group_name_H-M   'P 1'
#
loop_
_entity.id
_entity.type
_entity.pdbx_description
1 polymer ?
#
loop_
_entity_poly.entity_id
_entity_poly.type
_entity_poly.pdbx_seq_one_letter_code
_entity_poly.pdbx_strand_id
1 'polypeptide(L)'
;MYPSKSPITPRDVSQLPAPGWNIPSSLSFTPDDHLITYLFAPEGNLVNRLFAFLPENGEVHELADPGMKGASEDHLSPEEKLRRERQRMMALGISQYQWANRKSFLLLPLLGSIFILDHPDQPLRQLVDGSQFPVLDPQISPDDHWVAYVQENELHVISISGGQPAQLTKGANLEGRTHGLAEYIAQEEMGRSHGFWWSPDSEWIAFEEVDDAHIPEYTIIHQAQAPVDAITRDVIRYPFAGKQNAHVRLGVVRRTGGDPLWLDLGEDPEQYIARVHWTPDGQLAVQVENREQTRLDLVIMNIHTGKKTILLTETSQTWINLHDMFIPLRGFGKSGEPGFIWASEKTGYRHLYLFDGIGRLIRPLTGGEWIVDSIAAVDQDQRKIYFTGTRNSPLESHLYMVDYDGCEARQITTQPGMHSVVIDHSHKRYIDTWHSIQDPPQITLRSLEDNQELATLFAAQDPRIQEYALTPPRLVDFKNRSGVQLFGALYLPSNSRDEGPHPVVVLVYGGPHAQMVTNSWNMTSAMRAQYLRSLGFVVFIVDNRGSARRGLEFESAIRHDLGHLEVEDQEDGLLWLFNQGYGIPGHVGVCGWSYGGYMACRCLESKKGMFKAAIAGAPVTEWEGYDTHYTERYMGTPESNPLGYASSSVLNDVENITGKLLIIHGLIDENVHFRHSTRLIQAFISSGKPYQFLILPNARHSVRSQSDREYMEEKIGEFFLENL
;
A
#
# COMPACT_ATOMS: atom_id res chain seq x y z
N MET A 1 -4.00 41.49 -12.80
CA MET A 1 -2.62 41.21 -13.25
C MET A 1 -2.44 39.71 -13.17
N TYR A 2 -2.25 39.03 -14.28
CA TYR A 2 -1.90 37.62 -14.26
C TYR A 2 -0.54 37.47 -13.56
N PRO A 3 -0.38 36.51 -12.64
CA PRO A 3 0.91 36.28 -11.99
C PRO A 3 1.98 35.97 -13.04
N SER A 4 3.22 36.40 -12.77
CA SER A 4 4.38 35.98 -13.55
C SER A 4 4.37 34.47 -13.72
N LYS A 5 4.73 33.96 -14.92
CA LYS A 5 4.77 32.50 -15.20
C LYS A 5 5.32 31.74 -14.00
N SER A 6 4.51 30.77 -13.54
CA SER A 6 4.96 29.85 -12.50
C SER A 6 6.25 29.16 -12.93
N PRO A 7 7.26 29.02 -12.08
CA PRO A 7 8.45 28.25 -12.40
C PRO A 7 8.11 26.75 -12.56
N ILE A 8 7.05 26.26 -11.95
CA ILE A 8 6.59 24.86 -12.04
C ILE A 8 5.45 24.76 -13.06
N THR A 9 5.58 23.84 -14.03
CA THR A 9 4.59 23.60 -15.07
C THR A 9 3.83 22.30 -14.84
N PRO A 10 2.66 22.07 -15.47
CA PRO A 10 1.97 20.77 -15.45
C PRO A 10 2.85 19.60 -15.87
N ARG A 11 3.75 19.83 -16.82
CA ARG A 11 4.74 18.84 -17.24
C ARG A 11 5.66 18.44 -16.10
N ASP A 12 6.16 19.41 -15.31
CA ASP A 12 7.04 19.13 -14.18
C ASP A 12 6.31 18.34 -13.08
N VAL A 13 5.03 18.65 -12.85
CA VAL A 13 4.17 17.89 -11.91
C VAL A 13 3.96 16.45 -12.38
N SER A 14 3.87 16.24 -13.70
CA SER A 14 3.60 14.93 -14.30
C SER A 14 4.79 13.98 -14.31
N GLN A 15 6.01 14.48 -14.07
CA GLN A 15 7.23 13.67 -14.13
C GLN A 15 7.35 12.72 -12.93
N LEU A 16 7.74 11.48 -13.21
CA LEU A 16 8.06 10.46 -12.20
C LEU A 16 9.47 9.92 -12.45
N PRO A 17 10.21 9.62 -11.40
CA PRO A 17 9.89 9.88 -9.98
C PRO A 17 9.87 11.37 -9.65
N ALA A 18 9.15 11.74 -8.58
CA ALA A 18 9.14 13.11 -8.07
C ALA A 18 10.55 13.57 -7.65
N PRO A 19 10.82 14.89 -7.58
CA PRO A 19 12.14 15.39 -7.21
C PRO A 19 12.64 14.82 -5.88
N GLY A 20 13.86 14.28 -5.89
CA GLY A 20 14.50 13.63 -4.75
C GLY A 20 14.09 12.17 -4.52
N TRP A 21 13.14 11.61 -5.27
CA TRP A 21 12.65 10.24 -5.11
C TRP A 21 13.24 9.23 -6.10
N ASN A 22 14.19 9.61 -6.94
CA ASN A 22 14.98 8.64 -7.67
C ASN A 22 16.06 8.07 -6.74
N ILE A 23 15.70 7.05 -5.98
CA ILE A 23 16.54 6.45 -4.93
C ILE A 23 16.58 4.93 -5.05
N PRO A 24 17.62 4.27 -4.53
CA PRO A 24 17.64 2.84 -4.32
C PRO A 24 16.41 2.32 -3.57
N SER A 25 15.81 1.24 -4.07
CA SER A 25 14.64 0.57 -3.50
C SER A 25 14.88 -0.93 -3.36
N SER A 26 14.00 -1.65 -2.65
CA SER A 26 14.14 -3.09 -2.43
C SER A 26 15.52 -3.48 -1.87
N LEU A 27 16.01 -2.68 -0.91
CA LEU A 27 17.30 -2.89 -0.27
C LEU A 27 17.33 -4.22 0.49
N SER A 28 18.40 -4.99 0.30
CA SER A 28 18.58 -6.28 0.99
C SER A 28 20.06 -6.56 1.23
N PHE A 29 20.37 -7.17 2.36
CA PHE A 29 21.69 -7.79 2.56
C PHE A 29 21.76 -9.13 1.83
N THR A 30 22.96 -9.51 1.37
CA THR A 30 23.23 -10.90 0.94
C THR A 30 23.11 -11.84 2.14
N PRO A 31 22.88 -13.14 1.93
CA PRO A 31 22.77 -14.11 3.04
C PRO A 31 23.99 -14.16 3.99
N ASP A 32 25.16 -13.73 3.54
CA ASP A 32 26.43 -13.64 4.30
C ASP A 32 26.70 -12.23 4.86
N ASP A 33 25.77 -11.28 4.67
CA ASP A 33 25.88 -9.87 5.08
C ASP A 33 27.05 -9.11 4.44
N HIS A 34 27.64 -9.62 3.35
CA HIS A 34 28.83 -9.02 2.74
C HIS A 34 28.46 -7.86 1.80
N LEU A 35 27.40 -8.00 1.00
CA LEU A 35 26.93 -6.99 0.06
C LEU A 35 25.55 -6.46 0.45
N ILE A 36 25.24 -5.27 -0.05
CA ILE A 36 23.88 -4.72 -0.04
C ILE A 36 23.42 -4.61 -1.49
N THR A 37 22.30 -5.25 -1.81
CA THR A 37 21.69 -5.17 -3.15
C THR A 37 20.46 -4.29 -3.15
N TYR A 38 20.18 -3.69 -4.31
CA TYR A 38 19.05 -2.78 -4.45
C TYR A 38 18.65 -2.60 -5.92
N LEU A 39 17.43 -2.14 -6.13
CA LEU A 39 16.91 -1.69 -7.41
C LEU A 39 17.07 -0.18 -7.54
N PHE A 40 17.50 0.29 -8.71
CA PHE A 40 17.68 1.71 -8.97
C PHE A 40 17.54 2.00 -10.47
N ALA A 41 17.00 3.18 -10.80
CA ALA A 41 16.87 3.68 -12.18
C ALA A 41 17.92 4.79 -12.45
N PRO A 42 19.09 4.44 -13.00
CA PRO A 42 20.20 5.39 -13.14
C PRO A 42 19.91 6.55 -14.11
N GLU A 43 19.00 6.36 -15.06
CA GLU A 43 18.59 7.39 -16.02
C GLU A 43 17.55 8.38 -15.43
N GLY A 44 17.18 8.27 -14.13
CA GLY A 44 16.18 9.13 -13.51
C GLY A 44 14.76 8.92 -14.03
N ASN A 45 14.46 7.72 -14.51
CA ASN A 45 13.15 7.28 -14.98
C ASN A 45 12.57 6.20 -14.04
N LEU A 46 11.66 5.35 -14.52
CA LEU A 46 11.06 4.26 -13.76
C LEU A 46 11.67 2.88 -14.04
N VAL A 47 12.67 2.79 -14.95
CA VAL A 47 13.27 1.52 -15.40
C VAL A 47 14.41 1.12 -14.47
N ASN A 48 14.09 0.24 -13.52
CA ASN A 48 15.06 -0.23 -12.55
C ASN A 48 16.00 -1.29 -13.14
N ARG A 49 17.26 -1.23 -12.69
CA ARG A 49 18.27 -2.26 -12.79
C ARG A 49 18.63 -2.76 -11.39
N LEU A 50 19.33 -3.87 -11.32
CA LEU A 50 19.79 -4.43 -10.05
C LEU A 50 21.28 -4.09 -9.84
N PHE A 51 21.57 -3.58 -8.63
CA PHE A 51 22.93 -3.19 -8.21
C PHE A 51 23.34 -3.87 -6.92
N ALA A 52 24.65 -3.97 -6.69
CA ALA A 52 25.26 -4.33 -5.42
C ALA A 52 26.20 -3.21 -4.96
N PHE A 53 26.18 -2.95 -3.67
CA PHE A 53 27.07 -2.04 -2.96
C PHE A 53 27.97 -2.83 -2.00
N LEU A 54 29.29 -2.55 -2.04
CA LEU A 54 30.27 -3.10 -1.13
C LEU A 54 30.54 -2.13 0.02
N PRO A 55 30.08 -2.41 1.24
CA PRO A 55 30.24 -1.48 2.37
C PRO A 55 31.70 -1.19 2.75
N GLU A 56 32.62 -2.10 2.46
CA GLU A 56 34.04 -2.00 2.86
C GLU A 56 34.78 -0.89 2.10
N ASN A 57 34.44 -0.63 0.86
CA ASN A 57 35.16 0.30 0.00
C ASN A 57 34.25 1.30 -0.74
N GLY A 58 32.91 1.15 -0.62
CA GLY A 58 31.94 2.00 -1.28
C GLY A 58 31.74 1.74 -2.78
N GLU A 59 32.27 0.63 -3.32
CA GLU A 59 32.11 0.27 -4.73
C GLU A 59 30.68 -0.18 -5.03
N VAL A 60 30.19 0.20 -6.23
CA VAL A 60 28.88 -0.17 -6.75
C VAL A 60 29.06 -0.95 -8.04
N HIS A 61 28.41 -2.09 -8.13
CA HIS A 61 28.41 -2.95 -9.33
C HIS A 61 26.98 -3.14 -9.83
N GLU A 62 26.76 -3.02 -11.14
CA GLU A 62 25.52 -3.40 -11.78
C GLU A 62 25.50 -4.94 -11.93
N LEU A 63 24.47 -5.59 -11.40
CA LEU A 63 24.31 -7.04 -11.44
C LEU A 63 23.42 -7.50 -12.59
N ALA A 64 22.38 -6.72 -12.94
CA ALA A 64 21.46 -7.08 -14.00
C ALA A 64 20.77 -5.86 -14.61
N ASP A 65 20.63 -5.88 -15.95
CA ASP A 65 19.89 -4.92 -16.76
C ASP A 65 18.66 -5.62 -17.37
N PRO A 66 17.45 -5.05 -17.31
CA PRO A 66 16.24 -5.65 -17.87
C PRO A 66 16.21 -5.66 -19.42
N GLY A 67 17.12 -4.93 -20.06
CA GLY A 67 17.12 -4.72 -21.49
C GLY A 67 15.97 -3.84 -22.01
N MET A 68 15.96 -3.54 -23.30
CA MET A 68 14.97 -2.65 -23.91
C MET A 68 13.51 -3.13 -23.77
N LYS A 69 13.26 -4.43 -23.77
CA LYS A 69 11.91 -4.98 -23.63
C LYS A 69 11.33 -4.78 -22.20
N GLY A 70 12.18 -4.72 -21.20
CA GLY A 70 11.75 -4.45 -19.81
C GLY A 70 11.40 -2.99 -19.54
N ALA A 71 11.69 -2.08 -20.47
CA ALA A 71 11.46 -0.65 -20.29
C ALA A 71 10.00 -0.19 -20.50
N SER A 72 9.06 -1.11 -20.83
CA SER A 72 7.63 -0.81 -20.96
C SER A 72 6.76 -1.95 -20.45
N GLU A 73 5.48 -1.66 -20.18
CA GLU A 73 4.48 -2.67 -19.80
C GLU A 73 3.82 -3.36 -20.99
N ASP A 74 4.20 -3.03 -22.23
CA ASP A 74 3.56 -3.56 -23.45
C ASP A 74 3.69 -5.09 -23.55
N HIS A 75 4.75 -5.63 -22.98
CA HIS A 75 5.07 -7.06 -23.00
C HIS A 75 4.54 -7.84 -21.78
N LEU A 76 3.87 -7.15 -20.83
CA LEU A 76 3.28 -7.80 -19.66
C LEU A 76 1.93 -8.42 -20.01
N SER A 77 1.62 -9.56 -19.38
CA SER A 77 0.29 -10.18 -19.49
C SER A 77 -0.79 -9.29 -18.85
N PRO A 78 -2.07 -9.44 -19.24
CA PRO A 78 -3.17 -8.73 -18.59
C PRO A 78 -3.23 -8.98 -17.09
N GLU A 79 -2.99 -10.20 -16.64
CA GLU A 79 -2.98 -10.61 -15.22
C GLU A 79 -1.88 -9.87 -14.45
N GLU A 80 -0.65 -9.79 -15.01
CA GLU A 80 0.45 -9.07 -14.38
C GLU A 80 0.18 -7.57 -14.34
N LYS A 81 -0.44 -6.98 -15.38
CA LYS A 81 -0.85 -5.57 -15.36
C LYS A 81 -1.84 -5.29 -14.23
N LEU A 82 -2.87 -6.13 -14.04
CA LEU A 82 -3.85 -6.00 -12.95
C LEU A 82 -3.18 -6.20 -11.58
N ARG A 83 -2.28 -7.19 -11.45
CA ARG A 83 -1.53 -7.43 -10.22
C ARG A 83 -0.69 -6.20 -9.84
N ARG A 84 -0.01 -5.57 -10.81
CA ARG A 84 0.76 -4.32 -10.60
C ARG A 84 -0.13 -3.13 -10.19
N GLU A 85 -1.33 -3.01 -10.75
CA GLU A 85 -2.29 -1.98 -10.32
C GLU A 85 -2.69 -2.17 -8.86
N ARG A 86 -3.04 -3.40 -8.44
CA ARG A 86 -3.39 -3.72 -7.04
C ARG A 86 -2.23 -3.46 -6.07
N GLN A 87 -1.01 -3.73 -6.49
CA GLN A 87 0.21 -3.45 -5.70
C GLN A 87 0.68 -1.99 -5.81
N ARG A 88 -0.01 -1.13 -6.56
CA ARG A 88 0.41 0.27 -6.84
C ARG A 88 1.82 0.38 -7.40
N MET A 89 2.27 -0.63 -8.14
CA MET A 89 3.62 -0.73 -8.68
C MET A 89 3.75 0.09 -9.96
N MET A 90 4.49 1.20 -9.90
CA MET A 90 4.80 2.06 -11.06
C MET A 90 6.15 1.72 -11.70
N ALA A 91 7.04 1.05 -10.98
CA ALA A 91 8.38 0.71 -11.44
C ALA A 91 8.36 -0.20 -12.68
N LEU A 92 9.26 0.05 -13.60
CA LEU A 92 9.52 -0.75 -14.81
C LEU A 92 10.87 -1.46 -14.67
N GLY A 93 11.21 -2.30 -15.63
CA GLY A 93 12.46 -3.05 -15.60
C GLY A 93 12.41 -4.19 -14.59
N ILE A 94 13.45 -4.33 -13.79
CA ILE A 94 13.49 -5.29 -12.70
C ILE A 94 12.68 -4.71 -11.54
N SER A 95 11.54 -5.31 -11.25
CA SER A 95 10.61 -4.81 -10.21
C SER A 95 10.75 -5.53 -8.88
N GLN A 96 11.34 -6.73 -8.89
CA GLN A 96 11.59 -7.54 -7.69
C GLN A 96 12.72 -8.54 -7.93
N TYR A 97 13.33 -9.01 -6.85
CA TYR A 97 14.32 -10.09 -6.84
C TYR A 97 14.28 -10.79 -5.48
N GLN A 98 14.80 -12.01 -5.43
CA GLN A 98 14.90 -12.78 -4.18
C GLN A 98 16.27 -13.43 -4.06
N TRP A 99 16.95 -13.20 -2.94
CA TRP A 99 18.14 -13.98 -2.58
C TRP A 99 17.77 -15.39 -2.16
N ALA A 100 18.62 -16.35 -2.48
CA ALA A 100 18.60 -17.66 -1.83
C ALA A 100 18.81 -17.51 -0.32
N ASN A 101 18.33 -18.49 0.46
CA ASN A 101 18.37 -18.38 1.93
C ASN A 101 19.78 -18.57 2.52
N ARG A 102 20.62 -19.35 1.85
CA ARG A 102 21.96 -19.75 2.35
C ARG A 102 23.06 -19.66 1.29
N LYS A 103 22.68 -19.70 0.00
CA LYS A 103 23.60 -19.67 -1.14
C LYS A 103 23.69 -18.25 -1.71
N SER A 104 24.74 -18.00 -2.50
CA SER A 104 24.99 -16.68 -3.10
C SER A 104 24.45 -16.58 -4.52
N PHE A 105 23.20 -17.00 -4.75
CA PHE A 105 22.49 -16.76 -6.02
C PHE A 105 21.17 -16.02 -5.77
N LEU A 106 20.63 -15.40 -6.78
CA LEU A 106 19.34 -14.75 -6.70
C LEU A 106 18.42 -15.10 -7.87
N LEU A 107 17.14 -15.03 -7.62
CA LEU A 107 16.05 -15.23 -8.55
C LEU A 107 15.50 -13.86 -8.98
N LEU A 108 15.29 -13.71 -10.30
CA LEU A 108 14.68 -12.52 -10.90
C LEU A 108 13.49 -12.93 -11.78
N PRO A 109 12.27 -12.55 -11.42
CA PRO A 109 11.14 -12.54 -12.36
C PRO A 109 11.32 -11.38 -13.34
N LEU A 110 11.29 -11.68 -14.62
CA LEU A 110 11.41 -10.66 -15.66
C LEU A 110 10.62 -11.06 -16.91
N LEU A 111 9.73 -10.19 -17.39
CA LEU A 111 8.92 -10.39 -18.59
C LEU A 111 8.15 -11.72 -18.62
N GLY A 112 7.59 -12.11 -17.48
CA GLY A 112 6.84 -13.37 -17.32
C GLY A 112 7.70 -14.62 -17.28
N SER A 113 9.03 -14.51 -17.30
CA SER A 113 10.01 -15.60 -17.21
C SER A 113 10.75 -15.57 -15.86
N ILE A 114 11.39 -16.68 -15.51
CA ILE A 114 12.24 -16.78 -14.32
C ILE A 114 13.69 -16.83 -14.75
N PHE A 115 14.50 -15.96 -14.17
CA PHE A 115 15.96 -15.95 -14.34
C PHE A 115 16.66 -16.20 -13.00
N ILE A 116 17.86 -16.80 -13.09
CA ILE A 116 18.78 -16.98 -11.95
C ILE A 116 20.06 -16.23 -12.29
N LEU A 117 20.57 -15.47 -11.33
CA LEU A 117 21.93 -14.96 -11.30
C LEU A 117 22.72 -15.84 -10.36
N ASP A 118 23.47 -16.79 -10.93
CA ASP A 118 24.24 -17.77 -10.17
C ASP A 118 25.46 -17.15 -9.46
N HIS A 119 26.01 -16.04 -10.01
CA HIS A 119 27.10 -15.25 -9.42
C HIS A 119 27.06 -13.82 -9.98
N PRO A 120 27.47 -12.79 -9.24
CA PRO A 120 27.47 -11.39 -9.69
C PRO A 120 28.17 -11.12 -11.03
N ASP A 121 29.21 -11.88 -11.35
CA ASP A 121 30.01 -11.73 -12.58
C ASP A 121 29.50 -12.60 -13.75
N GLN A 122 28.39 -13.30 -13.59
CA GLN A 122 27.84 -14.18 -14.62
C GLN A 122 26.60 -13.58 -15.27
N PRO A 123 26.31 -13.94 -16.53
CA PRO A 123 25.06 -13.53 -17.16
C PRO A 123 23.85 -14.22 -16.52
N LEU A 124 22.67 -13.58 -16.61
CA LEU A 124 21.41 -14.16 -16.21
C LEU A 124 21.16 -15.48 -16.98
N ARG A 125 20.86 -16.53 -16.23
CA ARG A 125 20.46 -17.83 -16.77
C ARG A 125 18.94 -17.95 -16.70
N GLN A 126 18.29 -18.16 -17.84
CA GLN A 126 16.85 -18.42 -17.87
C GLN A 126 16.55 -19.81 -17.30
N LEU A 127 15.72 -19.86 -16.26
CA LEU A 127 15.28 -21.10 -15.61
C LEU A 127 13.94 -21.58 -16.20
N VAL A 128 12.99 -20.65 -16.39
CA VAL A 128 11.67 -20.93 -16.98
C VAL A 128 11.41 -19.88 -18.06
N ASP A 129 11.05 -20.34 -19.26
CA ASP A 129 10.57 -19.46 -20.32
C ASP A 129 9.06 -19.26 -20.21
N GLY A 130 8.65 -18.05 -19.86
CA GLY A 130 7.26 -17.63 -19.75
C GLY A 130 6.73 -16.88 -20.98
N SER A 131 7.43 -16.90 -22.10
CA SER A 131 7.05 -16.13 -23.29
C SER A 131 5.70 -16.51 -23.89
N GLN A 132 5.29 -17.78 -23.77
CA GLN A 132 3.99 -18.28 -24.19
C GLN A 132 2.96 -18.27 -23.04
N PHE A 133 3.37 -18.73 -21.86
CA PHE A 133 2.54 -18.80 -20.66
C PHE A 133 3.32 -18.12 -19.53
N PRO A 134 2.97 -16.87 -19.18
CA PRO A 134 3.68 -16.12 -18.16
C PRO A 134 3.67 -16.80 -16.79
N VAL A 135 4.80 -16.68 -16.11
CA VAL A 135 4.98 -17.16 -14.74
C VAL A 135 4.58 -16.06 -13.77
N LEU A 136 3.86 -16.41 -12.73
CA LEU A 136 3.46 -15.52 -11.64
C LEU A 136 4.06 -16.02 -10.31
N ASP A 137 4.41 -15.09 -9.45
CA ASP A 137 4.81 -15.28 -8.06
C ASP A 137 5.88 -16.38 -7.81
N PRO A 138 7.03 -16.37 -8.51
CA PRO A 138 8.07 -17.39 -8.27
C PRO A 138 8.74 -17.20 -6.90
N GLN A 139 8.96 -18.31 -6.16
CA GLN A 139 9.56 -18.32 -4.83
C GLN A 139 10.58 -19.45 -4.69
N ILE A 140 11.75 -19.13 -4.12
CA ILE A 140 12.80 -20.12 -3.80
C ILE A 140 12.38 -20.94 -2.58
N SER A 141 12.64 -22.26 -2.61
CA SER A 141 12.46 -23.12 -1.46
C SER A 141 13.46 -22.80 -0.33
N PRO A 142 13.12 -23.04 0.96
CA PRO A 142 14.02 -22.80 2.08
C PRO A 142 15.37 -23.53 2.03
N ASP A 143 15.46 -24.65 1.29
CA ASP A 143 16.70 -25.43 1.09
C ASP A 143 17.53 -24.96 -0.12
N ASP A 144 17.09 -23.92 -0.85
CA ASP A 144 17.74 -23.36 -2.04
C ASP A 144 17.91 -24.33 -3.23
N HIS A 145 17.05 -25.34 -3.35
CA HIS A 145 17.15 -26.32 -4.44
C HIS A 145 16.03 -26.23 -5.47
N TRP A 146 14.93 -25.56 -5.14
CA TRP A 146 13.71 -25.53 -5.94
C TRP A 146 13.16 -24.12 -6.08
N VAL A 147 12.39 -23.90 -7.15
CA VAL A 147 11.52 -22.72 -7.32
C VAL A 147 10.10 -23.24 -7.53
N ALA A 148 9.16 -22.76 -6.73
CA ALA A 148 7.72 -22.89 -7.01
C ALA A 148 7.19 -21.61 -7.65
N TYR A 149 6.20 -21.75 -8.50
CA TYR A 149 5.58 -20.64 -9.22
C TYR A 149 4.19 -21.03 -9.74
N VAL A 150 3.40 -20.06 -10.12
CA VAL A 150 2.10 -20.30 -10.77
C VAL A 150 2.23 -20.05 -12.26
N GLN A 151 1.68 -20.97 -13.06
CA GLN A 151 1.57 -20.87 -14.51
C GLN A 151 0.27 -21.50 -14.96
N GLU A 152 -0.49 -20.84 -15.85
CA GLU A 152 -1.81 -21.29 -16.29
C GLU A 152 -2.77 -21.62 -15.10
N ASN A 153 -2.72 -20.77 -14.07
CA ASN A 153 -3.49 -20.86 -12.82
C ASN A 153 -3.19 -22.12 -11.97
N GLU A 154 -2.13 -22.87 -12.26
CA GLU A 154 -1.71 -24.06 -11.52
C GLU A 154 -0.34 -23.87 -10.88
N LEU A 155 -0.13 -24.49 -9.72
CA LEU A 155 1.13 -24.48 -9.01
C LEU A 155 2.13 -25.46 -9.66
N HIS A 156 3.34 -24.99 -9.91
CA HIS A 156 4.45 -25.73 -10.50
C HIS A 156 5.69 -25.64 -9.63
N VAL A 157 6.59 -26.60 -9.80
CA VAL A 157 7.93 -26.60 -9.18
C VAL A 157 8.99 -27.02 -10.19
N ILE A 158 10.16 -26.39 -10.09
CA ILE A 158 11.35 -26.72 -10.91
C ILE A 158 12.60 -26.72 -10.05
N SER A 159 13.57 -27.59 -10.38
CA SER A 159 14.89 -27.51 -9.75
C SER A 159 15.64 -26.25 -10.16
N ILE A 160 16.36 -25.61 -9.23
CA ILE A 160 17.29 -24.49 -9.54
C ILE A 160 18.32 -24.87 -10.61
N SER A 161 18.72 -26.16 -10.66
CA SER A 161 19.63 -26.66 -11.67
C SER A 161 19.01 -26.79 -13.08
N GLY A 162 17.71 -26.52 -13.21
CA GLY A 162 16.95 -26.69 -14.43
C GLY A 162 16.31 -28.07 -14.54
N GLY A 163 15.79 -28.39 -15.72
CA GLY A 163 15.07 -29.63 -16.01
C GLY A 163 13.63 -29.37 -16.40
N GLN A 164 12.78 -30.40 -16.34
CA GLN A 164 11.36 -30.27 -16.64
C GLN A 164 10.59 -29.83 -15.39
N PRO A 165 9.74 -28.80 -15.48
CA PRO A 165 8.85 -28.43 -14.40
C PRO A 165 7.86 -29.55 -14.08
N ALA A 166 7.51 -29.70 -12.81
CA ALA A 166 6.45 -30.56 -12.35
C ALA A 166 5.22 -29.72 -11.95
N GLN A 167 4.06 -30.01 -12.53
CA GLN A 167 2.79 -29.43 -12.13
C GLN A 167 2.31 -30.14 -10.87
N LEU A 168 2.02 -29.38 -9.80
CA LEU A 168 1.64 -29.93 -8.49
C LEU A 168 0.12 -29.98 -8.28
N THR A 169 -0.62 -29.03 -8.86
CA THR A 169 -2.08 -28.92 -8.72
C THR A 169 -2.77 -29.12 -10.05
N LYS A 170 -4.07 -29.44 -10.02
CA LYS A 170 -4.90 -29.66 -11.21
C LYS A 170 -6.33 -29.23 -10.94
N GLY A 171 -6.99 -28.67 -11.96
CA GLY A 171 -8.41 -28.29 -11.89
C GLY A 171 -8.67 -26.80 -12.14
N ALA A 172 -7.66 -25.99 -12.28
CA ALA A 172 -7.80 -24.58 -12.66
C ALA A 172 -8.22 -24.34 -14.12
N ASN A 173 -8.41 -25.42 -14.90
CA ASN A 173 -9.08 -25.35 -16.20
C ASN A 173 -10.60 -25.14 -16.10
N LEU A 174 -11.16 -25.22 -14.88
CA LEU A 174 -12.54 -24.85 -14.62
C LEU A 174 -12.62 -23.32 -14.53
N GLU A 175 -13.70 -22.76 -15.09
CA GLU A 175 -13.95 -21.33 -15.06
C GLU A 175 -13.97 -20.79 -13.62
N GLY A 176 -13.28 -19.67 -13.40
CA GLY A 176 -13.21 -19.00 -12.11
C GLY A 176 -12.39 -19.72 -11.03
N ARG A 177 -11.54 -20.70 -11.40
CA ARG A 177 -10.72 -21.43 -10.44
C ARG A 177 -9.23 -21.18 -10.65
N THR A 178 -8.51 -20.96 -9.55
CA THR A 178 -7.04 -20.81 -9.53
C THR A 178 -6.43 -21.54 -8.34
N HIS A 179 -5.17 -21.97 -8.49
CA HIS A 179 -4.36 -22.57 -7.43
C HIS A 179 -3.06 -21.81 -7.22
N GLY A 180 -2.80 -21.40 -5.98
CA GLY A 180 -1.55 -20.73 -5.60
C GLY A 180 -1.51 -19.23 -5.92
N LEU A 181 -2.64 -18.62 -6.32
CA LEU A 181 -2.79 -17.18 -6.45
C LEU A 181 -3.71 -16.65 -5.36
N ALA A 182 -3.38 -15.53 -4.77
CA ALA A 182 -4.27 -14.81 -3.87
C ALA A 182 -5.49 -14.28 -4.64
N GLU A 183 -6.68 -14.34 -4.03
CA GLU A 183 -7.91 -13.81 -4.63
C GLU A 183 -7.91 -12.27 -4.63
N TYR A 184 -8.93 -11.67 -5.29
CA TYR A 184 -9.00 -10.20 -5.50
C TYR A 184 -8.90 -9.41 -4.20
N ILE A 185 -9.70 -9.75 -3.18
CA ILE A 185 -9.76 -9.04 -1.90
C ILE A 185 -8.42 -9.13 -1.15
N ALA A 186 -7.80 -10.31 -1.15
CA ALA A 186 -6.49 -10.48 -0.51
C ALA A 186 -5.42 -9.58 -1.13
N GLN A 187 -5.43 -9.45 -2.46
CA GLN A 187 -4.47 -8.61 -3.17
C GLN A 187 -4.74 -7.12 -2.99
N GLU A 188 -5.99 -6.68 -3.07
CA GLU A 188 -6.35 -5.26 -3.04
C GLU A 188 -6.43 -4.70 -1.62
N GLU A 189 -7.07 -5.43 -0.68
CA GLU A 189 -7.45 -4.90 0.61
C GLU A 189 -6.67 -5.49 1.80
N MET A 190 -6.22 -6.74 1.71
CA MET A 190 -5.51 -7.38 2.83
C MET A 190 -3.98 -7.27 2.73
N GLY A 191 -3.43 -6.69 1.66
CA GLY A 191 -1.99 -6.57 1.43
C GLY A 191 -1.30 -7.93 1.29
N ARG A 192 -2.01 -8.96 0.79
CA ARG A 192 -1.48 -10.31 0.58
C ARG A 192 -1.53 -10.67 -0.91
N SER A 193 -0.38 -10.69 -1.56
CA SER A 193 -0.25 -11.02 -2.99
C SER A 193 0.13 -12.47 -3.28
N HIS A 194 0.57 -13.21 -2.25
CA HIS A 194 0.96 -14.61 -2.36
C HIS A 194 -0.22 -15.55 -2.09
N GLY A 195 -0.31 -16.63 -2.86
CA GLY A 195 -1.31 -17.67 -2.67
C GLY A 195 -0.70 -19.05 -2.37
N PHE A 196 0.63 -19.15 -2.17
CA PHE A 196 1.28 -20.39 -1.73
C PHE A 196 2.51 -20.13 -0.84
N TRP A 197 2.90 -21.13 -0.04
CA TRP A 197 3.92 -21.01 1.00
C TRP A 197 4.70 -22.31 1.17
N TRP A 198 6.02 -22.26 1.05
CA TRP A 198 6.93 -23.37 1.30
C TRP A 198 7.00 -23.76 2.77
N SER A 199 6.99 -25.07 3.06
CA SER A 199 7.33 -25.57 4.41
C SER A 199 8.84 -25.40 4.71
N PRO A 200 9.22 -25.27 6.00
CA PRO A 200 10.63 -25.05 6.37
C PRO A 200 11.59 -26.17 5.92
N ASP A 201 11.07 -27.40 5.75
CA ASP A 201 11.83 -28.56 5.26
C ASP A 201 11.85 -28.68 3.72
N SER A 202 11.17 -27.77 3.02
CA SER A 202 11.03 -27.77 1.55
C SER A 202 10.34 -29.00 0.95
N GLU A 203 9.66 -29.80 1.76
CA GLU A 203 8.97 -31.00 1.30
C GLU A 203 7.49 -30.76 0.95
N TRP A 204 6.90 -29.68 1.50
CA TRP A 204 5.49 -29.35 1.32
C TRP A 204 5.30 -27.90 0.86
N ILE A 205 4.20 -27.66 0.17
CA ILE A 205 3.72 -26.34 -0.18
C ILE A 205 2.26 -26.23 0.25
N ALA A 206 1.96 -25.26 1.11
CA ALA A 206 0.59 -24.84 1.34
C ALA A 206 0.17 -23.94 0.18
N PHE A 207 -1.06 -24.05 -0.29
CA PHE A 207 -1.59 -23.25 -1.39
C PHE A 207 -3.07 -22.96 -1.21
N GLU A 208 -3.48 -21.83 -1.73
CA GLU A 208 -4.87 -21.40 -1.80
C GLU A 208 -5.49 -21.91 -3.10
N GLU A 209 -6.69 -22.51 -3.00
CA GLU A 209 -7.60 -22.65 -4.12
C GLU A 209 -8.64 -21.55 -4.00
N VAL A 210 -8.81 -20.78 -5.06
CA VAL A 210 -9.85 -19.77 -5.22
C VAL A 210 -10.90 -20.28 -6.18
N ASP A 211 -12.18 -20.11 -5.85
CA ASP A 211 -13.31 -20.33 -6.74
C ASP A 211 -14.21 -19.09 -6.71
N ASP A 212 -14.17 -18.30 -7.77
CA ASP A 212 -14.96 -17.08 -7.96
C ASP A 212 -16.01 -17.19 -9.06
N ALA A 213 -16.26 -18.41 -9.58
CA ALA A 213 -17.18 -18.67 -10.71
C ALA A 213 -18.59 -18.14 -10.47
N HIS A 214 -19.05 -18.09 -9.22
CA HIS A 214 -20.38 -17.58 -8.84
C HIS A 214 -20.45 -16.04 -8.77
N ILE A 215 -19.31 -15.33 -8.74
CA ILE A 215 -19.27 -13.87 -8.74
C ILE A 215 -19.56 -13.36 -10.16
N PRO A 216 -20.52 -12.44 -10.35
CA PRO A 216 -20.82 -11.89 -11.66
C PRO A 216 -19.63 -11.23 -12.32
N GLU A 217 -19.47 -11.44 -13.61
CA GLU A 217 -18.46 -10.77 -14.43
C GLU A 217 -18.78 -9.30 -14.62
N TYR A 218 -17.75 -8.47 -14.46
CA TYR A 218 -17.76 -7.07 -14.84
C TYR A 218 -16.80 -6.86 -16.01
N THR A 219 -17.34 -6.37 -17.14
CA THR A 219 -16.58 -6.20 -18.38
C THR A 219 -16.18 -4.73 -18.56
N ILE A 220 -14.88 -4.47 -18.70
CA ILE A 220 -14.31 -3.17 -19.01
C ILE A 220 -13.82 -3.19 -20.45
N ILE A 221 -14.37 -2.31 -21.30
CA ILE A 221 -14.05 -2.24 -22.74
C ILE A 221 -13.03 -1.14 -22.97
N HIS A 222 -11.92 -1.49 -23.63
CA HIS A 222 -10.87 -0.55 -24.01
C HIS A 222 -11.25 0.16 -25.32
N GLN A 223 -11.95 1.27 -25.24
CA GLN A 223 -12.55 1.94 -26.38
C GLN A 223 -11.59 2.79 -27.21
N ALA A 224 -10.44 3.18 -26.65
CA ALA A 224 -9.47 4.04 -27.33
C ALA A 224 -8.31 3.27 -27.98
N GLN A 225 -8.36 1.93 -28.01
CA GLN A 225 -7.31 1.11 -28.63
C GLN A 225 -7.57 0.87 -30.12
N ALA A 226 -6.49 0.75 -30.89
CA ALA A 226 -6.50 0.39 -32.28
C ALA A 226 -6.01 -1.07 -32.47
N PRO A 227 -6.41 -1.77 -33.57
CA PRO A 227 -7.33 -1.31 -34.63
C PRO A 227 -8.79 -1.30 -34.21
N VAL A 228 -9.61 -0.51 -34.90
CA VAL A 228 -11.04 -0.24 -34.57
C VAL A 228 -11.91 -1.49 -34.56
N ASP A 229 -11.52 -2.55 -35.27
CA ASP A 229 -12.21 -3.83 -35.37
C ASP A 229 -11.77 -4.84 -34.28
N ALA A 230 -10.72 -4.52 -33.48
CA ALA A 230 -10.30 -5.33 -32.35
C ALA A 230 -10.95 -4.80 -31.05
N ILE A 231 -11.81 -5.61 -30.44
CA ILE A 231 -12.39 -5.28 -29.13
C ILE A 231 -11.49 -5.90 -28.06
N THR A 232 -10.68 -5.06 -27.43
CA THR A 232 -9.94 -5.43 -26.22
C THR A 232 -10.81 -5.17 -24.99
N ARG A 233 -10.87 -6.12 -24.08
CA ARG A 233 -11.66 -6.04 -22.85
C ARG A 233 -10.96 -6.74 -21.70
N ASP A 234 -11.12 -6.20 -20.50
CA ASP A 234 -10.86 -6.92 -19.26
C ASP A 234 -12.19 -7.49 -18.76
N VAL A 235 -12.17 -8.74 -18.35
CA VAL A 235 -13.31 -9.39 -17.68
C VAL A 235 -12.84 -9.73 -16.28
N ILE A 236 -13.44 -9.10 -15.29
CA ILE A 236 -13.08 -9.26 -13.88
C ILE A 236 -14.31 -9.73 -13.09
N ARG A 237 -14.07 -10.51 -12.05
CA ARG A 237 -15.09 -10.88 -11.07
C ARG A 237 -14.88 -10.01 -9.83
N TYR A 238 -15.84 -9.13 -9.57
CA TYR A 238 -15.72 -8.10 -8.56
C TYR A 238 -16.75 -8.29 -7.45
N PRO A 239 -16.32 -8.55 -6.20
CA PRO A 239 -17.23 -8.81 -5.09
C PRO A 239 -17.76 -7.47 -4.53
N PHE A 240 -18.89 -6.99 -5.03
CA PHE A 240 -19.53 -5.77 -4.55
C PHE A 240 -20.07 -5.92 -3.13
N ALA A 241 -20.04 -4.84 -2.34
CA ALA A 241 -20.54 -4.81 -0.96
C ALA A 241 -21.95 -5.40 -0.85
N GLY A 242 -22.18 -6.28 0.13
CA GLY A 242 -23.42 -7.03 0.31
C GLY A 242 -23.59 -8.24 -0.62
N LYS A 243 -22.63 -8.53 -1.51
CA LYS A 243 -22.63 -9.69 -2.38
C LYS A 243 -21.66 -10.77 -1.86
N GLN A 244 -21.59 -11.89 -2.55
CA GLN A 244 -20.73 -13.00 -2.15
C GLN A 244 -19.25 -12.70 -2.46
N ASN A 245 -18.38 -13.20 -1.59
CA ASN A 245 -16.94 -13.26 -1.80
C ASN A 245 -16.55 -14.49 -2.61
N ALA A 246 -15.31 -14.54 -3.11
CA ALA A 246 -14.72 -15.76 -3.63
C ALA A 246 -14.67 -16.84 -2.54
N HIS A 247 -14.96 -18.09 -2.90
CA HIS A 247 -14.75 -19.21 -1.98
C HIS A 247 -13.26 -19.59 -1.99
N VAL A 248 -12.64 -19.53 -0.82
CA VAL A 248 -11.23 -19.86 -0.67
C VAL A 248 -11.03 -21.09 0.19
N ARG A 249 -10.15 -22.00 -0.25
CA ARG A 249 -9.75 -23.18 0.51
C ARG A 249 -8.23 -23.25 0.60
N LEU A 250 -7.73 -23.80 1.69
CA LEU A 250 -6.30 -24.02 1.87
C LEU A 250 -5.99 -25.51 1.72
N GLY A 251 -5.08 -25.84 0.82
CA GLY A 251 -4.57 -27.18 0.59
C GLY A 251 -3.08 -27.26 0.89
N VAL A 252 -2.58 -28.48 1.09
CA VAL A 252 -1.14 -28.76 1.21
C VAL A 252 -0.79 -29.87 0.24
N VAL A 253 0.23 -29.66 -0.57
CA VAL A 253 0.72 -30.65 -1.55
C VAL A 253 2.20 -30.93 -1.34
N ARG A 254 2.63 -32.17 -1.60
CA ARG A 254 4.07 -32.49 -1.60
C ARG A 254 4.75 -31.85 -2.81
N ARG A 255 5.98 -31.40 -2.62
CA ARG A 255 6.86 -30.92 -3.71
C ARG A 255 7.01 -31.95 -4.84
N THR A 256 6.90 -33.24 -4.54
CA THR A 256 6.95 -34.34 -5.53
C THR A 256 5.61 -34.63 -6.20
N GLY A 257 4.56 -33.86 -5.89
CA GLY A 257 3.20 -34.06 -6.38
C GLY A 257 2.41 -35.06 -5.54
N GLY A 258 1.23 -35.41 -6.03
CA GLY A 258 0.25 -36.25 -5.36
C GLY A 258 -1.06 -35.51 -5.13
N ASP A 259 -2.04 -36.18 -4.50
CA ASP A 259 -3.31 -35.54 -4.16
C ASP A 259 -3.12 -34.53 -3.02
N PRO A 260 -3.69 -33.32 -3.12
CA PRO A 260 -3.64 -32.34 -2.03
C PRO A 260 -4.36 -32.80 -0.77
N LEU A 261 -3.81 -32.47 0.38
CA LEU A 261 -4.49 -32.55 1.66
C LEU A 261 -5.25 -31.25 1.91
N TRP A 262 -6.56 -31.29 1.90
CA TRP A 262 -7.40 -30.11 2.17
C TRP A 262 -7.55 -29.89 3.66
N LEU A 263 -7.37 -28.64 4.10
CA LEU A 263 -7.41 -28.25 5.50
C LEU A 263 -8.81 -27.73 5.87
N ASP A 264 -9.32 -28.17 7.02
CA ASP A 264 -10.59 -27.71 7.57
C ASP A 264 -10.37 -26.42 8.38
N LEU A 265 -10.65 -25.27 7.76
CA LEU A 265 -10.60 -23.95 8.43
C LEU A 265 -11.94 -23.56 9.07
N GLY A 266 -13.01 -24.29 8.84
CA GLY A 266 -14.38 -24.01 9.29
C GLY A 266 -15.39 -24.14 8.18
N GLU A 267 -16.69 -23.99 8.53
CA GLU A 267 -17.78 -24.16 7.58
C GLU A 267 -18.23 -22.84 6.92
N ASP A 268 -17.73 -21.70 7.36
CA ASP A 268 -18.11 -20.39 6.82
C ASP A 268 -17.41 -20.15 5.48
N PRO A 269 -18.12 -20.15 4.34
CA PRO A 269 -17.51 -19.91 3.03
C PRO A 269 -17.14 -18.44 2.80
N GLU A 270 -17.62 -17.52 3.64
CA GLU A 270 -17.41 -16.08 3.51
C GLU A 270 -16.25 -15.57 4.38
N GLN A 271 -15.55 -16.46 5.10
CA GLN A 271 -14.38 -16.10 5.90
C GLN A 271 -13.19 -15.73 5.01
N TYR A 272 -12.33 -14.86 5.54
CA TYR A 272 -11.09 -14.48 4.86
C TYR A 272 -9.90 -15.28 5.41
N ILE A 273 -9.01 -15.74 4.50
CA ILE A 273 -7.68 -16.24 4.85
C ILE A 273 -6.73 -15.03 4.82
N ALA A 274 -6.55 -14.39 5.97
CA ALA A 274 -5.78 -13.15 6.03
C ALA A 274 -4.27 -13.39 5.86
N ARG A 275 -3.71 -14.37 6.61
CA ARG A 275 -2.28 -14.72 6.54
C ARG A 275 -2.08 -16.22 6.72
N VAL A 276 -1.01 -16.73 6.10
CA VAL A 276 -0.58 -18.14 6.23
C VAL A 276 0.93 -18.16 6.51
N HIS A 277 1.33 -18.90 7.54
CA HIS A 277 2.74 -19.03 7.94
C HIS A 277 3.05 -20.48 8.32
N TRP A 278 4.22 -20.95 7.97
CA TRP A 278 4.74 -22.18 8.54
C TRP A 278 5.49 -21.87 9.84
N THR A 279 5.21 -22.64 10.88
CA THR A 279 5.96 -22.57 12.12
C THR A 279 7.29 -23.33 11.97
N PRO A 280 8.34 -23.05 12.78
CA PRO A 280 9.63 -23.71 12.68
C PRO A 280 9.57 -25.24 12.89
N ASP A 281 8.55 -25.76 13.55
CA ASP A 281 8.29 -27.19 13.79
C ASP A 281 7.39 -27.84 12.71
N GLY A 282 7.14 -27.12 11.60
CA GLY A 282 6.43 -27.67 10.44
C GLY A 282 4.91 -27.74 10.57
N GLN A 283 4.31 -27.00 11.49
CA GLN A 283 2.87 -26.79 11.53
C GLN A 283 2.48 -25.57 10.69
N LEU A 284 1.23 -25.49 10.31
CA LEU A 284 0.71 -24.34 9.55
C LEU A 284 -0.11 -23.43 10.46
N ALA A 285 0.29 -22.16 10.56
CA ALA A 285 -0.43 -21.11 11.25
C ALA A 285 -1.23 -20.29 10.25
N VAL A 286 -2.54 -20.22 10.43
CA VAL A 286 -3.46 -19.52 9.53
C VAL A 286 -4.23 -18.47 10.33
N GLN A 287 -4.24 -17.23 9.83
CA GLN A 287 -5.09 -16.18 10.36
C GLN A 287 -6.40 -16.21 9.57
N VAL A 288 -7.47 -16.58 10.26
CA VAL A 288 -8.83 -16.68 9.69
C VAL A 288 -9.67 -15.56 10.28
N GLU A 289 -10.17 -14.69 9.42
CA GLU A 289 -10.98 -13.53 9.80
C GLU A 289 -12.43 -13.73 9.35
N ASN A 290 -13.39 -13.35 10.19
CA ASN A 290 -14.80 -13.37 9.79
C ASN A 290 -15.11 -12.24 8.80
N ARG A 291 -16.20 -12.36 8.07
CA ARG A 291 -16.60 -11.35 7.06
C ARG A 291 -16.78 -9.95 7.65
N GLU A 292 -17.31 -9.83 8.86
CA GLU A 292 -17.48 -8.56 9.56
C GLU A 292 -16.16 -7.96 10.06
N GLN A 293 -15.03 -8.69 9.93
CA GLN A 293 -13.69 -8.27 10.34
C GLN A 293 -13.58 -7.85 11.81
N THR A 294 -14.45 -8.42 12.64
CA THR A 294 -14.52 -8.17 14.08
C THR A 294 -13.94 -9.30 14.93
N ARG A 295 -13.62 -10.43 14.27
CA ARG A 295 -13.00 -11.60 14.88
C ARG A 295 -11.93 -12.16 13.96
N LEU A 296 -10.74 -12.41 14.50
CA LEU A 296 -9.65 -13.09 13.85
C LEU A 296 -9.14 -14.22 14.74
N ASP A 297 -9.14 -15.43 14.22
CA ASP A 297 -8.59 -16.60 14.85
C ASP A 297 -7.22 -16.96 14.27
N LEU A 298 -6.19 -17.06 15.12
CA LEU A 298 -4.91 -17.66 14.75
C LEU A 298 -5.02 -19.17 14.98
N VAL A 299 -5.12 -19.91 13.88
CA VAL A 299 -5.35 -21.36 13.86
C VAL A 299 -4.03 -22.08 13.56
N ILE A 300 -3.64 -23.02 14.41
CA ILE A 300 -2.52 -23.95 14.16
C ILE A 300 -3.06 -25.27 13.64
N MET A 301 -2.51 -25.74 12.52
CA MET A 301 -2.90 -27.01 11.88
C MET A 301 -1.70 -27.92 11.74
N ASN A 302 -1.85 -29.14 12.26
CA ASN A 302 -0.90 -30.20 12.01
C ASN A 302 -1.28 -30.94 10.71
N ILE A 303 -0.48 -30.75 9.67
CA ILE A 303 -0.79 -31.30 8.33
C ILE A 303 -0.78 -32.83 8.28
N HIS A 304 -0.12 -33.53 9.21
CA HIS A 304 -0.02 -35.00 9.23
C HIS A 304 -1.18 -35.65 9.95
N THR A 305 -1.74 -34.99 10.98
CA THR A 305 -2.83 -35.53 11.80
C THR A 305 -4.18 -34.88 11.52
N GLY A 306 -4.20 -33.76 10.80
CA GLY A 306 -5.40 -32.93 10.60
C GLY A 306 -5.87 -32.21 11.86
N LYS A 307 -5.08 -32.27 12.97
CA LYS A 307 -5.47 -31.61 14.22
C LYS A 307 -5.45 -30.09 14.06
N LYS A 308 -6.58 -29.47 14.36
CA LYS A 308 -6.81 -28.02 14.40
C LYS A 308 -6.83 -27.51 15.84
N THR A 309 -6.13 -26.40 16.11
CA THR A 309 -6.12 -25.75 17.41
C THR A 309 -6.17 -24.24 17.21
N ILE A 310 -7.16 -23.56 17.82
CA ILE A 310 -7.16 -22.09 17.87
C ILE A 310 -6.17 -21.69 18.96
N LEU A 311 -5.10 -21.01 18.55
CA LEU A 311 -4.03 -20.56 19.44
C LEU A 311 -4.37 -19.23 20.08
N LEU A 312 -5.01 -18.33 19.34
CA LEU A 312 -5.41 -17.00 19.77
C LEU A 312 -6.68 -16.57 19.04
N THR A 313 -7.56 -15.85 19.72
CA THR A 313 -8.68 -15.13 19.10
C THR A 313 -8.55 -13.65 19.45
N GLU A 314 -8.48 -12.80 18.43
CA GLU A 314 -8.67 -11.36 18.56
C GLU A 314 -10.13 -11.02 18.29
N THR A 315 -10.66 -10.04 19.03
CA THR A 315 -12.00 -9.49 18.81
C THR A 315 -11.98 -7.98 18.93
N SER A 316 -12.80 -7.30 18.14
CA SER A 316 -12.95 -5.85 18.16
C SER A 316 -14.44 -5.46 18.12
N GLN A 317 -14.79 -4.33 18.72
CA GLN A 317 -16.12 -3.73 18.57
C GLN A 317 -16.27 -2.96 17.26
N THR A 318 -15.16 -2.69 16.59
CA THR A 318 -15.11 -1.94 15.32
C THR A 318 -14.66 -2.87 14.20
N TRP A 319 -13.38 -3.02 14.00
CA TRP A 319 -12.72 -3.95 13.09
C TRP A 319 -11.33 -4.32 13.62
N ILE A 320 -10.71 -5.30 13.02
CA ILE A 320 -9.33 -5.70 13.31
C ILE A 320 -8.43 -5.26 12.17
N ASN A 321 -7.41 -4.46 12.48
CA ASN A 321 -6.39 -4.09 11.51
C ASN A 321 -5.41 -5.24 11.32
N LEU A 322 -5.35 -5.79 10.10
CA LEU A 322 -4.44 -6.87 9.74
C LEU A 322 -2.97 -6.42 9.83
N HIS A 323 -2.09 -7.35 10.19
CA HIS A 323 -0.66 -7.11 10.30
C HIS A 323 0.15 -8.39 10.07
N ASP A 324 1.47 -8.24 9.81
CA ASP A 324 2.41 -9.34 9.57
C ASP A 324 3.29 -9.67 10.80
N MET A 325 2.86 -9.24 12.00
CA MET A 325 3.63 -9.33 13.24
C MET A 325 3.29 -10.58 14.06
N PHE A 326 3.08 -11.73 13.41
CA PHE A 326 3.09 -13.04 14.02
C PHE A 326 4.49 -13.65 13.84
N ILE A 327 5.27 -13.74 14.91
CA ILE A 327 6.64 -14.27 14.87
C ILE A 327 6.74 -15.47 15.79
N PRO A 328 6.75 -16.70 15.26
CA PRO A 328 7.03 -17.91 16.05
C PRO A 328 8.43 -17.89 16.62
N LEU A 329 8.57 -18.24 17.89
CA LEU A 329 9.85 -18.29 18.61
C LEU A 329 10.23 -19.74 18.87
N ARG A 330 11.51 -20.08 18.61
CA ARG A 330 12.08 -21.42 18.91
C ARG A 330 12.11 -21.69 20.39
N GLY A 331 12.27 -20.64 21.21
CA GLY A 331 12.21 -20.69 22.66
C GLY A 331 12.27 -19.29 23.25
N PHE A 332 11.36 -18.95 24.16
CA PHE A 332 11.34 -17.63 24.80
C PHE A 332 11.72 -17.67 26.28
N GLY A 333 11.61 -18.80 26.94
CA GLY A 333 11.96 -19.01 28.33
C GLY A 333 13.38 -19.54 28.55
N LYS A 334 13.81 -19.62 29.82
CA LYS A 334 15.11 -20.20 30.18
C LYS A 334 15.21 -21.69 29.85
N SER A 335 14.08 -22.39 29.80
CA SER A 335 13.92 -23.81 29.47
C SER A 335 13.69 -24.07 27.97
N GLY A 336 13.68 -23.02 27.13
CA GLY A 336 13.49 -23.18 25.69
C GLY A 336 12.03 -23.49 25.28
N GLU A 337 11.03 -23.10 26.10
CA GLU A 337 9.63 -23.29 25.74
C GLU A 337 9.29 -22.51 24.47
N PRO A 338 8.50 -23.12 23.55
CA PRO A 338 8.03 -22.41 22.38
C PRO A 338 7.08 -21.25 22.75
N GLY A 339 7.06 -20.22 21.92
CA GLY A 339 6.16 -19.07 22.09
C GLY A 339 6.04 -18.29 20.80
N PHE A 340 5.42 -17.14 20.87
CA PHE A 340 5.33 -16.24 19.72
C PHE A 340 5.13 -14.78 20.16
N ILE A 341 5.53 -13.88 19.25
CA ILE A 341 5.21 -12.46 19.33
C ILE A 341 3.95 -12.22 18.48
N TRP A 342 3.05 -11.41 19.00
CA TRP A 342 1.82 -11.00 18.33
C TRP A 342 1.59 -9.52 18.56
N ALA A 343 1.14 -8.79 17.52
CA ALA A 343 0.64 -7.43 17.68
C ALA A 343 -0.87 -7.42 17.93
N SER A 344 -1.34 -6.49 18.74
CA SER A 344 -2.77 -6.33 19.05
C SER A 344 -3.10 -4.89 19.38
N GLU A 345 -4.29 -4.44 18.98
CA GLU A 345 -4.85 -3.12 19.30
C GLU A 345 -5.82 -3.15 20.49
N LYS A 346 -5.81 -4.20 21.29
CA LYS A 346 -6.71 -4.38 22.44
C LYS A 346 -6.68 -3.27 23.49
N THR A 347 -5.67 -2.42 23.47
CA THR A 347 -5.53 -1.23 24.33
C THR A 347 -5.88 0.07 23.62
N GLY A 348 -6.41 0.01 22.39
CA GLY A 348 -6.69 1.15 21.53
C GLY A 348 -5.53 1.54 20.63
N TYR A 349 -4.31 1.04 20.89
CA TYR A 349 -3.11 1.27 20.08
C TYR A 349 -2.42 -0.06 19.80
N ARG A 350 -1.80 -0.20 18.63
CA ARG A 350 -1.11 -1.43 18.23
C ARG A 350 0.20 -1.59 18.97
N HIS A 351 0.29 -2.67 19.77
CA HIS A 351 1.45 -3.01 20.58
C HIS A 351 1.83 -4.47 20.45
N LEU A 352 3.08 -4.79 20.81
CA LEU A 352 3.64 -6.13 20.80
C LEU A 352 3.38 -6.84 22.13
N TYR A 353 3.06 -8.13 22.04
CA TYR A 353 2.79 -9.02 23.16
C TYR A 353 3.55 -10.33 22.98
N LEU A 354 4.03 -10.89 24.09
CA LEU A 354 4.65 -12.20 24.15
C LEU A 354 3.65 -13.22 24.64
N PHE A 355 3.49 -14.31 23.91
CA PHE A 355 2.65 -15.46 24.26
C PHE A 355 3.48 -16.72 24.37
N ASP A 356 3.01 -17.71 25.18
CA ASP A 356 3.55 -19.07 25.18
C ASP A 356 3.03 -19.88 23.97
N GLY A 357 3.60 -21.08 23.76
CA GLY A 357 3.25 -21.95 22.64
C GLY A 357 1.83 -22.53 22.64
N ILE A 358 1.04 -22.27 23.68
CA ILE A 358 -0.37 -22.66 23.78
C ILE A 358 -1.32 -21.44 23.80
N GLY A 359 -0.81 -20.26 23.43
CA GLY A 359 -1.59 -19.05 23.28
C GLY A 359 -1.91 -18.29 24.56
N ARG A 360 -1.25 -18.58 25.69
CA ARG A 360 -1.43 -17.78 26.89
C ARG A 360 -0.54 -16.54 26.84
N LEU A 361 -1.12 -15.39 27.14
CA LEU A 361 -0.39 -14.12 27.27
C LEU A 361 0.61 -14.21 28.42
N ILE A 362 1.89 -14.02 28.11
CA ILE A 362 2.97 -13.94 29.10
C ILE A 362 3.08 -12.49 29.59
N ARG A 363 3.20 -11.53 28.67
CA ARG A 363 3.29 -10.09 29.00
C ARG A 363 3.12 -9.19 27.78
N PRO A 364 2.75 -7.91 27.97
CA PRO A 364 2.98 -6.89 26.96
C PRO A 364 4.48 -6.61 26.85
N LEU A 365 4.94 -6.32 25.63
CA LEU A 365 6.33 -5.94 25.33
C LEU A 365 6.44 -4.43 25.11
N THR A 366 5.40 -3.81 24.58
CA THR A 366 5.28 -2.36 24.38
C THR A 366 3.94 -1.85 24.89
N GLY A 367 3.80 -0.53 25.08
CA GLY A 367 2.58 0.09 25.55
C GLY A 367 2.63 1.62 25.48
N GLY A 368 1.48 2.27 25.58
CA GLY A 368 1.34 3.73 25.54
C GLY A 368 0.36 4.22 24.47
N GLU A 369 0.24 5.54 24.29
CA GLU A 369 -0.62 6.17 23.27
C GLU A 369 0.12 6.42 21.96
N TRP A 370 0.65 5.34 21.39
CA TRP A 370 1.40 5.33 20.15
C TRP A 370 1.34 3.94 19.52
N ILE A 371 1.71 3.77 18.25
CA ILE A 371 1.62 2.49 17.58
C ILE A 371 2.99 1.92 17.21
N VAL A 372 3.08 0.58 17.21
CA VAL A 372 4.10 -0.17 16.50
C VAL A 372 3.68 -0.26 15.03
N ASP A 373 4.53 0.20 14.10
CA ASP A 373 4.27 0.11 12.67
C ASP A 373 4.55 -1.31 12.15
N SER A 374 5.77 -1.82 12.38
CA SER A 374 6.21 -3.14 11.94
C SER A 374 7.35 -3.69 12.79
N ILE A 375 7.56 -5.01 12.78
CA ILE A 375 8.76 -5.65 13.31
C ILE A 375 9.81 -5.67 12.20
N ALA A 376 10.98 -5.05 12.45
CA ALA A 376 12.10 -5.03 11.52
C ALA A 376 12.97 -6.30 11.62
N ALA A 377 13.21 -6.81 12.83
CA ALA A 377 13.91 -8.07 13.07
C ALA A 377 13.66 -8.60 14.49
N VAL A 378 13.90 -9.90 14.68
CA VAL A 378 13.88 -10.53 16.00
C VAL A 378 15.18 -11.34 16.18
N ASP A 379 16.04 -10.84 17.04
CA ASP A 379 17.22 -11.57 17.51
C ASP A 379 16.80 -12.54 18.60
N GLN A 380 16.55 -13.78 18.22
CA GLN A 380 16.11 -14.82 19.16
C GLN A 380 17.21 -15.25 20.14
N ASP A 381 18.48 -15.11 19.75
CA ASP A 381 19.62 -15.49 20.59
C ASP A 381 19.85 -14.47 21.71
N GLN A 382 19.78 -13.18 21.38
CA GLN A 382 19.88 -12.10 22.37
C GLN A 382 18.51 -11.71 22.97
N ARG A 383 17.41 -12.28 22.48
CA ARG A 383 16.03 -12.04 22.93
C ARG A 383 15.61 -10.58 22.79
N LYS A 384 15.95 -9.97 21.65
CA LYS A 384 15.64 -8.58 21.29
C LYS A 384 14.70 -8.51 20.10
N ILE A 385 13.82 -7.54 20.13
CA ILE A 385 12.90 -7.22 19.06
C ILE A 385 13.22 -5.81 18.59
N TYR A 386 13.48 -5.67 17.31
CA TYR A 386 13.65 -4.39 16.62
C TYR A 386 12.38 -4.09 15.85
N PHE A 387 11.84 -2.90 16.05
CA PHE A 387 10.56 -2.51 15.45
C PHE A 387 10.53 -1.02 15.12
N THR A 388 9.67 -0.63 14.17
CA THR A 388 9.38 0.77 13.88
C THR A 388 8.08 1.20 14.56
N GLY A 389 7.96 2.50 14.87
CA GLY A 389 6.76 3.01 15.53
C GLY A 389 6.74 4.53 15.70
N THR A 390 5.63 5.01 16.27
CA THR A 390 5.27 6.45 16.33
C THR A 390 5.43 7.08 17.72
N ARG A 391 6.24 6.48 18.61
CA ARG A 391 6.31 6.87 20.03
C ARG A 391 6.56 8.36 20.27
N ASN A 392 7.35 9.01 19.41
CA ASN A 392 7.69 10.42 19.56
C ASN A 392 6.63 11.34 18.97
N SER A 393 6.09 10.97 17.82
CA SER A 393 5.11 11.75 17.08
C SER A 393 4.35 10.82 16.10
N PRO A 394 3.05 10.96 15.93
CA PRO A 394 2.32 10.22 14.89
C PRO A 394 2.75 10.63 13.47
N LEU A 395 3.47 11.76 13.32
CA LEU A 395 3.98 12.27 12.04
C LEU A 395 5.34 11.67 11.65
N GLU A 396 5.94 10.85 12.51
CA GLU A 396 7.28 10.29 12.33
C GLU A 396 7.27 8.78 12.49
N SER A 397 8.31 8.12 12.00
CA SER A 397 8.56 6.70 12.23
C SER A 397 10.01 6.50 12.62
N HIS A 398 10.25 5.82 13.75
CA HIS A 398 11.59 5.59 14.29
C HIS A 398 11.82 4.10 14.57
N LEU A 399 13.09 3.68 14.51
CA LEU A 399 13.52 2.35 14.94
C LEU A 399 13.70 2.31 16.45
N TYR A 400 13.10 1.29 17.07
CA TYR A 400 13.19 0.98 18.50
C TYR A 400 13.66 -0.45 18.72
N MET A 401 14.13 -0.73 19.93
CA MET A 401 14.44 -2.09 20.41
C MET A 401 13.79 -2.31 21.78
N VAL A 402 13.27 -3.52 21.99
CA VAL A 402 12.77 -4.00 23.29
C VAL A 402 13.22 -5.42 23.53
N ASP A 403 13.52 -5.75 24.80
CA ASP A 403 13.83 -7.13 25.21
C ASP A 403 12.55 -7.93 25.44
N TYR A 404 12.61 -9.27 25.41
CA TYR A 404 11.48 -10.15 25.72
C TYR A 404 10.94 -9.96 27.15
N ASP A 405 11.70 -9.34 28.03
CA ASP A 405 11.26 -9.02 29.39
C ASP A 405 10.33 -7.82 29.48
N GLY A 406 10.10 -7.09 28.35
CA GLY A 406 9.16 -5.99 28.23
C GLY A 406 9.62 -4.74 28.99
N CYS A 407 10.91 -4.48 29.03
CA CYS A 407 11.47 -3.22 29.53
C CYS A 407 11.07 -2.03 28.63
N GLU A 408 11.37 -0.82 29.09
CA GLU A 408 11.11 0.36 28.28
C GLU A 408 11.82 0.28 26.91
N ALA A 409 11.06 0.49 25.84
CA ALA A 409 11.61 0.45 24.47
C ALA A 409 12.68 1.54 24.28
N ARG A 410 13.88 1.14 23.86
CA ARG A 410 14.99 2.03 23.55
C ARG A 410 14.87 2.50 22.10
N GLN A 411 14.85 3.80 21.88
CA GLN A 411 14.96 4.39 20.55
C GLN A 411 16.38 4.25 19.99
N ILE A 412 16.50 3.90 18.72
CA ILE A 412 17.78 3.75 18.01
C ILE A 412 18.00 4.93 17.09
N THR A 413 17.07 5.22 16.16
CA THR A 413 17.15 6.39 15.28
C THR A 413 16.72 7.64 16.02
N THR A 414 17.44 8.76 15.84
CA THR A 414 17.24 9.98 16.63
C THR A 414 16.92 11.21 15.79
N GLN A 415 17.21 11.21 14.50
CA GLN A 415 16.90 12.31 13.60
C GLN A 415 15.38 12.39 13.38
N PRO A 416 14.75 13.58 13.52
CA PRO A 416 13.32 13.73 13.23
C PRO A 416 12.99 13.37 11.78
N GLY A 417 11.90 12.66 11.54
CA GLY A 417 11.45 12.27 10.20
C GLY A 417 11.00 10.81 10.09
N MET A 418 11.05 10.32 8.88
CA MET A 418 10.65 8.94 8.56
C MET A 418 11.89 8.08 8.38
N HIS A 419 11.92 6.95 9.05
CA HIS A 419 12.94 5.93 8.95
C HIS A 419 12.33 4.63 8.44
N SER A 420 12.88 4.11 7.35
CA SER A 420 12.61 2.74 6.85
C SER A 420 13.90 1.94 6.95
N VAL A 421 13.85 0.79 7.62
CA VAL A 421 15.06 0.08 8.02
C VAL A 421 15.10 -1.35 7.52
N VAL A 422 16.30 -1.81 7.16
CA VAL A 422 16.60 -3.23 6.88
C VAL A 422 17.77 -3.63 7.76
N ILE A 423 17.56 -4.64 8.62
CA ILE A 423 18.59 -5.12 9.57
C ILE A 423 19.31 -6.32 8.94
N ASP A 424 20.64 -6.40 9.12
CA ASP A 424 21.44 -7.52 8.62
C ASP A 424 21.15 -8.82 9.40
N HIS A 425 21.47 -9.97 8.81
CA HIS A 425 21.19 -11.30 9.40
C HIS A 425 21.95 -11.54 10.71
N SER A 426 23.09 -10.83 10.89
CA SER A 426 23.91 -10.90 12.11
C SER A 426 23.42 -9.98 13.22
N HIS A 427 22.37 -9.17 13.01
CA HIS A 427 21.82 -8.18 13.93
C HIS A 427 22.88 -7.20 14.49
N LYS A 428 23.81 -6.76 13.63
CA LYS A 428 24.88 -5.82 13.99
C LYS A 428 24.75 -4.46 13.29
N ARG A 429 24.20 -4.46 12.09
CA ARG A 429 24.09 -3.28 11.24
C ARG A 429 22.67 -3.17 10.70
N TYR A 430 22.33 -1.97 10.29
CA TYR A 430 21.08 -1.75 9.56
C TYR A 430 21.27 -0.68 8.48
N ILE A 431 20.51 -0.82 7.42
CA ILE A 431 20.34 0.20 6.39
C ILE A 431 19.21 1.11 6.87
N ASP A 432 19.46 2.42 6.89
CA ASP A 432 18.46 3.43 7.24
C ASP A 432 18.16 4.29 6.01
N THR A 433 16.94 4.20 5.51
CA THR A 433 16.41 5.16 4.53
C THR A 433 15.67 6.24 5.29
N TRP A 434 16.35 7.35 5.51
CA TRP A 434 15.83 8.48 6.27
C TRP A 434 15.50 9.68 5.40
N HIS A 435 14.41 10.36 5.71
CA HIS A 435 14.02 11.64 5.11
C HIS A 435 13.10 12.43 6.05
N SER A 436 13.03 13.75 5.82
CA SER A 436 12.13 14.67 6.54
C SER A 436 11.48 15.66 5.57
N ILE A 437 10.63 16.55 6.06
CA ILE A 437 10.14 17.68 5.23
C ILE A 437 11.28 18.61 4.78
N GLN A 438 12.41 18.64 5.48
CA GLN A 438 13.56 19.49 5.17
C GLN A 438 14.58 18.78 4.30
N ASP A 439 14.73 17.49 4.48
CA ASP A 439 15.82 16.70 3.93
C ASP A 439 15.30 15.64 2.95
N PRO A 440 15.79 15.65 1.70
CA PRO A 440 15.49 14.58 0.76
C PRO A 440 16.07 13.24 1.24
N PRO A 441 15.59 12.11 0.70
CA PRO A 441 16.01 10.78 1.13
C PRO A 441 17.52 10.57 1.11
N GLN A 442 18.02 9.99 2.19
CA GLN A 442 19.40 9.52 2.35
C GLN A 442 19.36 8.05 2.78
N ILE A 443 20.29 7.26 2.27
CA ILE A 443 20.41 5.85 2.62
C ILE A 443 21.81 5.62 3.20
N THR A 444 21.84 5.22 4.47
CA THR A 444 23.08 4.99 5.21
C THR A 444 23.10 3.59 5.80
N LEU A 445 24.29 2.99 5.88
CA LEU A 445 24.56 1.80 6.69
C LEU A 445 24.99 2.27 8.09
N ARG A 446 24.35 1.73 9.11
CA ARG A 446 24.60 2.12 10.51
C ARG A 446 24.84 0.93 11.43
N SER A 447 25.58 1.16 12.49
CA SER A 447 25.72 0.22 13.59
C SER A 447 24.42 0.14 14.40
N LEU A 448 23.95 -1.06 14.68
CA LEU A 448 22.72 -1.30 15.45
C LEU A 448 22.94 -1.08 16.97
N GLU A 449 24.20 -1.15 17.43
CA GLU A 449 24.57 -0.97 18.84
C GLU A 449 24.52 0.49 19.29
N ASP A 450 25.18 1.37 18.53
CA ASP A 450 25.41 2.78 18.91
C ASP A 450 24.91 3.82 17.88
N ASN A 451 24.24 3.38 16.81
CA ASN A 451 23.72 4.21 15.73
C ASN A 451 24.80 4.99 14.94
N GLN A 452 26.10 4.57 15.04
CA GLN A 452 27.16 5.19 14.26
C GLN A 452 26.96 4.91 12.77
N GLU A 453 27.15 5.94 11.93
CA GLU A 453 27.18 5.77 10.48
C GLU A 453 28.48 5.05 10.07
N LEU A 454 28.33 3.96 9.31
CA LEU A 454 29.41 3.14 8.80
C LEU A 454 29.73 3.43 7.34
N ALA A 455 28.69 3.70 6.54
CA ALA A 455 28.81 4.09 5.13
C ALA A 455 27.57 4.85 4.66
N THR A 456 27.74 5.69 3.66
CA THR A 456 26.65 6.31 2.92
C THR A 456 26.46 5.54 1.60
N LEU A 457 25.29 4.90 1.41
CA LEU A 457 24.95 4.22 0.17
C LEU A 457 24.44 5.20 -0.89
N PHE A 458 23.63 6.16 -0.44
CA PHE A 458 22.99 7.12 -1.34
C PHE A 458 22.62 8.42 -0.61
N ALA A 459 22.85 9.54 -1.28
CA ALA A 459 22.33 10.84 -0.90
C ALA A 459 21.69 11.48 -2.14
N ALA A 460 20.42 11.85 -2.04
CA ALA A 460 19.71 12.43 -3.18
C ALA A 460 20.34 13.74 -3.64
N GLN A 461 20.75 13.78 -4.91
CA GLN A 461 21.31 14.97 -5.57
C GLN A 461 20.47 15.30 -6.81
N ASP A 462 19.23 15.68 -6.59
CA ASP A 462 18.30 16.02 -7.66
C ASP A 462 18.30 17.54 -7.90
N PRO A 463 18.79 18.01 -9.06
CA PRO A 463 18.85 19.44 -9.35
C PRO A 463 17.48 20.10 -9.42
N ARG A 464 16.41 19.34 -9.69
CA ARG A 464 15.04 19.84 -9.73
C ARG A 464 14.56 20.41 -8.40
N ILE A 465 15.13 19.97 -7.26
CA ILE A 465 14.83 20.50 -5.93
C ILE A 465 15.12 22.00 -5.87
N GLN A 466 16.27 22.41 -6.40
CA GLN A 466 16.67 23.82 -6.44
C GLN A 466 16.02 24.57 -7.62
N GLU A 467 15.94 23.95 -8.78
CA GLU A 467 15.36 24.52 -9.98
C GLU A 467 13.89 24.92 -9.77
N TYR A 468 13.10 24.07 -9.11
CA TYR A 468 11.70 24.34 -8.80
C TYR A 468 11.51 25.14 -7.50
N ALA A 469 12.59 25.46 -6.79
CA ALA A 469 12.55 26.13 -5.49
C ALA A 469 11.56 25.47 -4.52
N LEU A 470 11.63 24.12 -4.43
CA LEU A 470 10.74 23.36 -3.57
C LEU A 470 10.83 23.87 -2.13
N THR A 471 9.68 24.10 -1.52
CA THR A 471 9.62 24.68 -0.17
C THR A 471 8.84 23.72 0.73
N PRO A 472 9.39 23.31 1.88
CA PRO A 472 8.68 22.50 2.84
C PRO A 472 7.40 23.17 3.32
N PRO A 473 6.30 22.43 3.53
CA PRO A 473 5.12 22.97 4.18
C PRO A 473 5.40 23.27 5.65
N ARG A 474 4.58 24.12 6.26
CA ARG A 474 4.52 24.24 7.71
C ARG A 474 3.62 23.12 8.23
N LEU A 475 4.17 22.22 9.05
CA LEU A 475 3.34 21.29 9.80
C LEU A 475 2.68 22.06 10.93
N VAL A 476 1.36 21.90 11.03
CA VAL A 476 0.53 22.62 12.01
C VAL A 476 -0.36 21.62 12.75
N ASP A 477 -0.76 22.01 13.95
CA ASP A 477 -1.74 21.28 14.75
C ASP A 477 -2.80 22.22 15.32
N PHE A 478 -4.01 21.73 15.45
CA PHE A 478 -5.13 22.46 15.99
C PHE A 478 -6.18 21.51 16.55
N LYS A 479 -7.08 22.03 17.37
CA LYS A 479 -8.22 21.25 17.88
C LYS A 479 -9.46 21.53 17.06
N ASN A 480 -10.17 20.45 16.67
CA ASN A 480 -11.47 20.56 16.06
C ASN A 480 -12.54 20.97 17.09
N ARG A 481 -13.80 21.17 16.65
CA ARG A 481 -14.95 21.54 17.49
C ARG A 481 -15.23 20.58 18.64
N SER A 482 -14.80 19.32 18.52
CA SER A 482 -14.92 18.27 19.55
C SER A 482 -13.72 18.22 20.50
N GLY A 483 -12.71 19.09 20.31
CA GLY A 483 -11.49 19.14 21.13
C GLY A 483 -10.43 18.11 20.73
N VAL A 484 -10.63 17.34 19.65
CA VAL A 484 -9.68 16.37 19.14
C VAL A 484 -8.57 17.12 18.39
N GLN A 485 -7.31 16.77 18.68
CA GLN A 485 -6.15 17.34 17.98
C GLN A 485 -6.09 16.78 16.56
N LEU A 486 -5.98 17.64 15.56
CA LEU A 486 -5.75 17.33 14.16
C LEU A 486 -4.40 17.88 13.73
N PHE A 487 -3.80 17.24 12.72
CA PHE A 487 -2.56 17.70 12.10
C PHE A 487 -2.82 18.13 10.66
N GLY A 488 -2.11 19.18 10.24
CA GLY A 488 -2.20 19.70 8.89
C GLY A 488 -0.84 20.09 8.32
N ALA A 489 -0.79 20.22 6.99
CA ALA A 489 0.34 20.76 6.25
C ALA A 489 -0.09 21.98 5.45
N LEU A 490 0.59 23.12 5.68
CA LEU A 490 0.27 24.42 5.10
C LEU A 490 1.36 24.87 4.13
N TYR A 491 1.01 25.02 2.85
CA TYR A 491 1.86 25.59 1.81
C TYR A 491 1.41 27.01 1.50
N LEU A 492 2.28 27.98 1.73
CA LEU A 492 2.03 29.38 1.43
C LEU A 492 2.43 29.74 0.00
N PRO A 493 1.77 30.70 -0.67
CA PRO A 493 2.14 31.14 -2.01
C PRO A 493 3.59 31.58 -2.14
N SER A 494 4.23 31.28 -3.28
CA SER A 494 5.66 31.54 -3.51
C SER A 494 6.03 33.01 -3.57
N ASN A 495 5.11 33.88 -3.99
CA ASN A 495 5.34 35.29 -4.32
C ASN A 495 4.69 36.25 -3.34
N SER A 496 4.22 35.80 -2.19
CA SER A 496 3.59 36.67 -1.21
C SER A 496 4.64 37.56 -0.52
N ARG A 497 4.83 38.77 -1.06
CA ARG A 497 5.43 39.87 -0.28
C ARG A 497 4.49 40.34 0.83
N ASP A 498 3.20 39.99 0.71
CA ASP A 498 2.14 40.28 1.66
C ASP A 498 1.70 39.00 2.34
N GLU A 499 1.74 38.97 3.66
CA GLU A 499 1.20 37.88 4.51
C GLU A 499 -0.34 37.88 4.53
N GLY A 500 -0.99 38.43 3.50
CA GLY A 500 -2.43 38.56 3.40
C GLY A 500 -3.15 37.25 3.07
N PRO A 501 -4.49 37.21 3.25
CA PRO A 501 -5.25 36.02 2.93
C PRO A 501 -5.31 35.77 1.41
N HIS A 502 -5.22 34.48 1.03
CA HIS A 502 -5.24 34.03 -0.36
C HIS A 502 -6.39 33.03 -0.59
N PRO A 503 -6.83 32.80 -1.86
CA PRO A 503 -7.68 31.66 -2.17
C PRO A 503 -7.03 30.36 -1.72
N VAL A 504 -7.84 29.39 -1.26
CA VAL A 504 -7.37 28.15 -0.67
C VAL A 504 -7.72 26.96 -1.57
N VAL A 505 -6.79 26.04 -1.74
CA VAL A 505 -7.05 24.70 -2.27
C VAL A 505 -6.74 23.66 -1.20
N VAL A 506 -7.76 22.92 -0.79
CA VAL A 506 -7.62 21.75 0.08
C VAL A 506 -7.27 20.54 -0.78
N LEU A 507 -6.15 19.88 -0.50
CA LEU A 507 -5.85 18.57 -1.07
C LEU A 507 -6.27 17.52 -0.05
N VAL A 508 -7.24 16.70 -0.38
CA VAL A 508 -7.86 15.74 0.55
C VAL A 508 -7.75 14.30 0.05
N TYR A 509 -7.41 13.39 0.94
CA TYR A 509 -7.78 11.99 0.81
C TYR A 509 -8.90 11.67 1.79
N GLY A 510 -8.64 11.84 3.09
CA GLY A 510 -9.64 11.79 4.16
C GLY A 510 -10.12 10.40 4.54
N GLY A 511 -9.74 9.38 3.78
CA GLY A 511 -10.20 8.00 3.98
C GLY A 511 -9.43 7.25 5.07
N PRO A 512 -10.02 6.15 5.56
CA PRO A 512 -9.38 5.29 6.55
C PRO A 512 -8.11 4.64 6.00
N HIS A 513 -7.25 4.18 6.93
CA HIS A 513 -5.93 3.62 6.68
C HIS A 513 -4.93 4.52 5.97
N ALA A 514 -5.26 5.78 5.71
CA ALA A 514 -4.38 6.75 5.12
C ALA A 514 -3.92 7.80 6.14
N GLN A 515 -2.68 8.23 6.00
CA GLN A 515 -2.15 9.42 6.66
C GLN A 515 -1.47 10.26 5.60
N MET A 516 -1.94 11.49 5.42
CA MET A 516 -1.41 12.42 4.42
C MET A 516 -0.32 13.33 5.01
N VAL A 517 -0.49 13.73 6.26
CA VAL A 517 0.41 14.69 6.93
C VAL A 517 1.48 13.95 7.71
N THR A 518 2.73 14.04 7.26
CA THR A 518 3.89 13.40 7.87
C THR A 518 5.11 14.31 7.83
N ASN A 519 6.08 14.11 8.73
CA ASN A 519 7.39 14.73 8.64
C ASN A 519 8.25 13.98 7.60
N SER A 520 7.87 14.06 6.33
CA SER A 520 8.49 13.30 5.24
C SER A 520 8.78 14.18 4.03
N TRP A 521 9.76 13.78 3.22
CA TRP A 521 10.07 14.42 1.95
C TRP A 521 8.91 14.41 0.96
N ASN A 522 7.98 13.45 1.08
CA ASN A 522 6.76 13.43 0.28
C ASN A 522 5.96 14.73 0.37
N MET A 523 5.96 15.37 1.55
CA MET A 523 5.28 16.65 1.72
C MET A 523 5.96 17.77 0.92
N THR A 524 7.29 17.81 0.90
CA THR A 524 8.04 18.84 0.15
C THR A 524 8.04 18.59 -1.33
N SER A 525 8.15 17.34 -1.76
CA SER A 525 8.08 16.93 -3.17
C SER A 525 6.65 16.69 -3.69
N ALA A 526 5.62 17.11 -2.94
CA ALA A 526 4.22 17.08 -3.39
C ALA A 526 4.00 18.07 -4.54
N MET A 527 4.36 17.68 -5.75
CA MET A 527 4.49 18.58 -6.90
C MET A 527 3.20 19.32 -7.25
N ARG A 528 2.03 18.68 -7.08
CA ARG A 528 0.73 19.39 -7.24
C ARG A 528 0.56 20.50 -6.21
N ALA A 529 0.93 20.25 -4.95
CA ALA A 529 0.88 21.30 -3.92
C ALA A 529 1.85 22.44 -4.23
N GLN A 530 3.07 22.12 -4.68
CA GLN A 530 4.07 23.10 -5.11
C GLN A 530 3.61 23.92 -6.33
N TYR A 531 2.97 23.26 -7.28
CA TYR A 531 2.40 23.90 -8.47
C TYR A 531 1.28 24.86 -8.08
N LEU A 532 0.28 24.41 -7.32
CA LEU A 532 -0.86 25.24 -6.92
C LEU A 532 -0.41 26.45 -6.06
N ARG A 533 0.54 26.26 -5.12
CA ARG A 533 1.08 27.41 -4.37
C ARG A 533 1.82 28.42 -5.27
N SER A 534 2.44 27.93 -6.35
CA SER A 534 3.12 28.81 -7.33
C SER A 534 2.13 29.63 -8.19
N LEU A 535 0.90 29.14 -8.33
CA LEU A 535 -0.22 29.87 -8.95
C LEU A 535 -0.84 30.92 -8.02
N GLY A 536 -0.42 30.99 -6.75
CA GLY A 536 -0.91 31.98 -5.79
C GLY A 536 -1.93 31.45 -4.78
N PHE A 537 -2.19 30.16 -4.74
CA PHE A 537 -3.07 29.53 -3.75
C PHE A 537 -2.35 29.21 -2.45
N VAL A 538 -3.02 29.34 -1.34
CA VAL A 538 -2.70 28.59 -0.13
C VAL A 538 -3.13 27.14 -0.37
N VAL A 539 -2.23 26.18 -0.19
CA VAL A 539 -2.59 24.76 -0.24
C VAL A 539 -2.61 24.20 1.17
N PHE A 540 -3.68 23.52 1.55
CA PHE A 540 -3.88 23.00 2.88
C PHE A 540 -4.27 21.54 2.84
N ILE A 541 -3.63 20.72 3.68
CA ILE A 541 -3.89 19.29 3.85
C ILE A 541 -4.17 19.06 5.32
N VAL A 542 -5.22 18.31 5.65
CA VAL A 542 -5.60 17.95 7.03
C VAL A 542 -5.89 16.47 7.10
N ASP A 543 -5.31 15.79 8.08
CA ASP A 543 -5.73 14.45 8.46
C ASP A 543 -6.90 14.54 9.44
N ASN A 544 -8.09 14.24 8.93
CA ASN A 544 -9.34 14.20 9.69
C ASN A 544 -9.44 12.91 10.51
N ARG A 545 -10.39 12.83 11.45
CA ARG A 545 -10.79 11.58 12.09
C ARG A 545 -11.13 10.53 11.04
N GLY A 546 -10.80 9.28 11.31
CA GLY A 546 -10.79 8.20 10.34
C GLY A 546 -9.40 7.87 9.81
N SER A 547 -8.46 8.83 9.81
CA SER A 547 -7.08 8.61 9.34
C SER A 547 -6.30 7.65 10.25
N ALA A 548 -5.25 7.03 9.69
CA ALA A 548 -4.42 6.03 10.36
C ALA A 548 -3.41 6.62 11.38
N ARG A 549 -2.77 5.74 12.15
CA ARG A 549 -1.63 5.99 13.05
C ARG A 549 -1.94 6.83 14.31
N ARG A 550 -3.21 7.04 14.62
CA ARG A 550 -3.69 7.80 15.77
C ARG A 550 -4.42 6.93 16.82
N GLY A 551 -4.38 5.62 16.65
CA GLY A 551 -5.10 4.64 17.46
C GLY A 551 -6.52 4.37 16.96
N LEU A 552 -7.08 3.25 17.42
CA LEU A 552 -8.33 2.69 16.91
C LEU A 552 -9.55 3.60 17.15
N GLU A 553 -9.57 4.36 18.26
CA GLU A 553 -10.68 5.29 18.56
C GLU A 553 -10.75 6.42 17.52
N PHE A 554 -9.60 6.99 17.17
CA PHE A 554 -9.51 8.05 16.15
C PHE A 554 -9.88 7.53 14.76
N GLU A 555 -9.39 6.33 14.42
CA GLU A 555 -9.61 5.69 13.13
C GLU A 555 -11.09 5.27 12.98
N SER A 556 -11.67 4.67 14.00
CA SER A 556 -13.04 4.13 13.96
C SER A 556 -14.16 5.16 14.17
N ALA A 557 -13.82 6.42 14.36
CA ALA A 557 -14.80 7.50 14.54
C ALA A 557 -15.80 7.63 13.37
N ILE A 558 -15.41 7.18 12.17
CA ILE A 558 -16.23 7.23 10.94
C ILE A 558 -17.06 5.97 10.70
N ARG A 559 -17.03 5.01 11.63
CA ARG A 559 -17.71 3.73 11.45
C ARG A 559 -19.20 3.90 11.19
N HIS A 560 -19.72 3.26 10.16
CA HIS A 560 -21.10 3.24 9.70
C HIS A 560 -21.63 4.56 9.14
N ASP A 561 -20.78 5.60 9.02
CA ASP A 561 -21.19 6.92 8.53
C ASP A 561 -20.01 7.67 7.90
N LEU A 562 -19.78 7.43 6.61
CA LEU A 562 -18.67 8.03 5.87
C LEU A 562 -19.04 9.39 5.28
N GLY A 563 -18.07 10.30 5.19
CA GLY A 563 -18.18 11.58 4.51
C GLY A 563 -18.87 12.69 5.32
N HIS A 564 -19.21 12.47 6.59
CA HIS A 564 -19.78 13.51 7.45
C HIS A 564 -18.75 14.05 8.45
N LEU A 565 -18.21 13.19 9.28
CA LEU A 565 -17.26 13.57 10.32
C LEU A 565 -15.94 14.08 9.71
N GLU A 566 -15.52 13.47 8.62
CA GLU A 566 -14.36 13.87 7.85
C GLU A 566 -14.54 15.29 7.27
N VAL A 567 -15.72 15.59 6.70
CA VAL A 567 -16.04 16.94 6.20
C VAL A 567 -16.07 17.95 7.32
N GLU A 568 -16.64 17.60 8.49
CA GLU A 568 -16.61 18.49 9.66
C GLU A 568 -15.20 18.87 10.07
N ASP A 569 -14.27 17.90 10.08
CA ASP A 569 -12.88 18.14 10.44
C ASP A 569 -12.14 18.97 9.39
N GLN A 570 -12.46 18.80 8.07
CA GLN A 570 -11.94 19.67 7.00
C GLN A 570 -12.44 21.11 7.17
N GLU A 571 -13.72 21.30 7.51
CA GLU A 571 -14.28 22.62 7.80
C GLU A 571 -13.64 23.29 9.02
N ASP A 572 -13.38 22.52 10.09
CA ASP A 572 -12.70 23.04 11.28
C ASP A 572 -11.27 23.46 10.97
N GLY A 573 -10.58 22.70 10.10
CA GLY A 573 -9.27 23.08 9.57
C GLY A 573 -9.33 24.42 8.81
N LEU A 574 -10.34 24.62 7.98
CA LEU A 574 -10.54 25.89 7.27
C LEU A 574 -10.86 27.05 8.22
N LEU A 575 -11.69 26.83 9.24
CA LEU A 575 -11.96 27.87 10.26
C LEU A 575 -10.68 28.24 11.01
N TRP A 576 -9.85 27.28 11.37
CA TRP A 576 -8.55 27.54 11.95
C TRP A 576 -7.68 28.36 10.99
N LEU A 577 -7.60 27.98 9.72
CA LEU A 577 -6.81 28.66 8.69
C LEU A 577 -7.24 30.14 8.51
N PHE A 578 -8.55 30.39 8.48
CA PHE A 578 -9.10 31.76 8.38
C PHE A 578 -8.78 32.60 9.62
N ASN A 579 -8.87 32.01 10.81
CA ASN A 579 -8.53 32.69 12.06
C ASN A 579 -7.03 33.03 12.16
N GLN A 580 -6.17 32.27 11.48
CA GLN A 580 -4.75 32.61 11.33
C GLN A 580 -4.47 33.66 10.25
N GLY A 581 -5.48 34.08 9.48
CA GLY A 581 -5.35 35.11 8.45
C GLY A 581 -4.79 34.62 7.11
N TYR A 582 -4.70 33.32 6.87
CA TYR A 582 -4.09 32.77 5.64
C TYR A 582 -5.08 32.65 4.49
N GLY A 583 -6.34 32.30 4.75
CA GLY A 583 -7.33 31.99 3.72
C GLY A 583 -8.42 33.04 3.58
N ILE A 584 -8.97 33.21 2.34
CA ILE A 584 -10.13 34.07 2.06
C ILE A 584 -11.40 33.20 2.17
N PRO A 585 -12.31 33.49 3.15
CA PRO A 585 -13.60 32.81 3.21
C PRO A 585 -14.38 32.95 1.89
N GLY A 586 -15.00 31.86 1.42
CA GLY A 586 -15.74 31.83 0.17
C GLY A 586 -14.89 31.70 -1.11
N HIS A 587 -13.56 31.59 -0.98
CA HIS A 587 -12.62 31.28 -2.07
C HIS A 587 -11.84 30.01 -1.75
N VAL A 588 -12.56 28.91 -1.54
CA VAL A 588 -11.99 27.60 -1.19
C VAL A 588 -12.36 26.57 -2.25
N GLY A 589 -11.34 25.91 -2.77
CA GLY A 589 -11.46 24.73 -3.61
C GLY A 589 -11.02 23.46 -2.85
N VAL A 590 -11.46 22.30 -3.33
CA VAL A 590 -11.02 20.99 -2.83
C VAL A 590 -10.71 20.07 -3.98
N CYS A 591 -9.63 19.26 -3.85
CA CYS A 591 -9.21 18.28 -4.86
C CYS A 591 -8.81 16.98 -4.16
N GLY A 592 -9.32 15.87 -4.67
CA GLY A 592 -8.94 14.54 -4.18
C GLY A 592 -9.15 13.45 -5.22
N TRP A 593 -8.57 12.28 -4.96
CA TRP A 593 -8.62 11.11 -5.84
C TRP A 593 -9.15 9.90 -5.07
N SER A 594 -9.94 9.02 -5.73
CA SER A 594 -10.51 7.83 -5.11
C SER A 594 -11.42 8.18 -3.93
N TYR A 595 -11.12 7.75 -2.71
CA TYR A 595 -11.80 8.24 -1.51
C TYR A 595 -11.71 9.78 -1.40
N GLY A 596 -10.57 10.38 -1.77
CA GLY A 596 -10.43 11.83 -1.82
C GLY A 596 -11.34 12.47 -2.87
N GLY A 597 -11.64 11.79 -3.97
CA GLY A 597 -12.66 12.20 -4.95
C GLY A 597 -14.07 12.17 -4.37
N TYR A 598 -14.39 11.14 -3.59
CA TYR A 598 -15.60 11.07 -2.78
C TYR A 598 -15.67 12.26 -1.80
N MET A 599 -14.59 12.49 -1.03
CA MET A 599 -14.51 13.61 -0.10
C MET A 599 -14.66 14.97 -0.78
N ALA A 600 -14.10 15.14 -1.98
CA ALA A 600 -14.26 16.39 -2.74
C ALA A 600 -15.75 16.68 -3.08
N CYS A 601 -16.50 15.64 -3.44
CA CYS A 601 -17.95 15.74 -3.63
C CYS A 601 -18.67 16.07 -2.30
N ARG A 602 -18.38 15.33 -1.22
CA ARG A 602 -18.99 15.51 0.10
C ARG A 602 -18.73 16.91 0.68
N CYS A 603 -17.50 17.44 0.49
CA CYS A 603 -17.16 18.82 0.86
C CYS A 603 -18.03 19.84 0.10
N LEU A 604 -18.26 19.60 -1.20
CA LEU A 604 -19.06 20.51 -2.04
C LEU A 604 -20.57 20.44 -1.71
N GLU A 605 -21.06 19.32 -1.19
CA GLU A 605 -22.42 19.10 -0.70
C GLU A 605 -22.68 19.73 0.66
N SER A 606 -21.60 20.09 1.39
CA SER A 606 -21.74 20.67 2.73
C SER A 606 -22.63 21.91 2.75
N LYS A 607 -23.66 21.87 3.59
CA LYS A 607 -24.67 22.93 3.74
C LYS A 607 -24.09 24.27 4.21
N LYS A 608 -22.87 24.29 4.76
CA LYS A 608 -22.20 25.53 5.16
C LYS A 608 -21.67 26.34 3.97
N GLY A 609 -21.56 25.72 2.79
CA GLY A 609 -21.16 26.42 1.57
C GLY A 609 -19.73 26.98 1.63
N MET A 610 -18.84 26.35 2.39
CA MET A 610 -17.44 26.79 2.53
C MET A 610 -16.64 26.53 1.26
N PHE A 611 -16.98 25.47 0.52
CA PHE A 611 -16.30 25.06 -0.71
C PHE A 611 -17.02 25.61 -1.94
N LYS A 612 -16.29 26.33 -2.78
CA LYS A 612 -16.81 26.97 -4.01
C LYS A 612 -16.58 26.11 -5.26
N ALA A 613 -15.52 25.32 -5.27
CA ALA A 613 -15.14 24.48 -6.39
C ALA A 613 -14.56 23.15 -5.90
N ALA A 614 -14.83 22.06 -6.61
CA ALA A 614 -14.28 20.74 -6.30
C ALA A 614 -13.77 20.04 -7.54
N ILE A 615 -12.67 19.30 -7.40
CA ILE A 615 -12.16 18.35 -8.39
C ILE A 615 -12.24 16.96 -7.79
N ALA A 616 -13.10 16.12 -8.36
CA ALA A 616 -13.33 14.75 -7.94
C ALA A 616 -12.66 13.78 -8.94
N GLY A 617 -11.49 13.28 -8.59
CA GLY A 617 -10.77 12.28 -9.38
C GLY A 617 -11.20 10.88 -9.01
N ALA A 618 -11.61 10.06 -9.99
CA ALA A 618 -12.05 8.66 -9.81
C ALA A 618 -12.91 8.46 -8.54
N PRO A 619 -14.00 9.28 -8.35
CA PRO A 619 -14.72 9.30 -7.08
C PRO A 619 -15.54 8.04 -6.85
N VAL A 620 -15.49 7.46 -5.65
CA VAL A 620 -16.57 6.61 -5.16
C VAL A 620 -17.80 7.51 -4.96
N THR A 621 -18.96 7.11 -5.44
CA THR A 621 -20.19 7.94 -5.36
C THR A 621 -21.30 7.26 -4.56
N GLU A 622 -21.19 5.96 -4.41
CA GLU A 622 -22.07 5.11 -3.61
C GLU A 622 -21.28 3.87 -3.15
N TRP A 623 -21.42 3.50 -1.90
CA TRP A 623 -20.59 2.46 -1.30
C TRP A 623 -21.01 1.03 -1.68
N GLU A 624 -22.25 0.81 -2.11
CA GLU A 624 -22.69 -0.48 -2.70
C GLU A 624 -21.96 -0.81 -4.01
N GLY A 625 -21.34 0.18 -4.65
CA GLY A 625 -20.57 0.04 -5.88
C GLY A 625 -19.09 -0.27 -5.67
N TYR A 626 -18.64 -0.43 -4.45
CA TYR A 626 -17.26 -0.78 -4.11
C TYR A 626 -17.18 -2.19 -3.50
N ASP A 627 -15.96 -2.71 -3.21
CA ASP A 627 -15.80 -4.09 -2.80
C ASP A 627 -16.29 -4.40 -1.39
N THR A 628 -16.42 -5.69 -1.09
CA THR A 628 -16.92 -6.22 0.17
C THR A 628 -16.01 -5.86 1.34
N HIS A 629 -14.72 -6.15 1.24
CA HIS A 629 -13.81 -6.08 2.38
C HIS A 629 -13.61 -4.65 2.87
N TYR A 630 -13.26 -3.73 1.96
CA TYR A 630 -13.09 -2.31 2.30
C TYR A 630 -14.41 -1.73 2.82
N THR A 631 -15.47 -1.88 2.04
CA THR A 631 -16.73 -1.20 2.34
C THR A 631 -17.37 -1.75 3.60
N GLU A 632 -17.46 -3.07 3.76
CA GLU A 632 -18.14 -3.69 4.90
C GLU A 632 -17.36 -3.50 6.21
N ARG A 633 -16.03 -3.36 6.16
CA ARG A 633 -15.22 -2.99 7.32
C ARG A 633 -15.71 -1.71 7.98
N TYR A 634 -15.99 -0.69 7.18
CA TYR A 634 -16.33 0.65 7.69
C TYR A 634 -17.84 0.87 7.78
N MET A 635 -18.61 0.28 6.88
CA MET A 635 -20.05 0.54 6.74
C MET A 635 -20.95 -0.60 7.21
N GLY A 636 -20.40 -1.81 7.45
CA GLY A 636 -21.22 -3.02 7.52
C GLY A 636 -21.79 -3.38 6.13
N THR A 637 -22.70 -4.33 6.04
CA THR A 637 -23.39 -4.65 4.79
C THR A 637 -24.50 -3.64 4.49
N PRO A 638 -24.93 -3.47 3.21
CA PRO A 638 -26.07 -2.62 2.88
C PRO A 638 -27.36 -3.00 3.62
N GLU A 639 -27.52 -4.29 3.94
CA GLU A 639 -28.67 -4.78 4.72
C GLU A 639 -28.58 -4.40 6.19
N SER A 640 -27.38 -4.48 6.80
CA SER A 640 -27.17 -4.18 8.23
C SER A 640 -27.15 -2.68 8.52
N ASN A 641 -26.78 -1.83 7.54
CA ASN A 641 -26.66 -0.38 7.70
C ASN A 641 -27.26 0.43 6.53
N PRO A 642 -28.56 0.21 6.15
CA PRO A 642 -29.14 0.88 4.98
C PRO A 642 -29.17 2.40 5.10
N LEU A 643 -29.31 2.95 6.31
CA LEU A 643 -29.32 4.40 6.53
C LEU A 643 -27.94 5.02 6.33
N GLY A 644 -26.87 4.36 6.81
CA GLY A 644 -25.50 4.82 6.61
C GLY A 644 -25.12 4.80 5.13
N TYR A 645 -25.46 3.75 4.39
CA TYR A 645 -25.25 3.72 2.94
C TYR A 645 -26.00 4.84 2.21
N ALA A 646 -27.26 5.12 2.60
CA ALA A 646 -28.04 6.19 2.00
C ALA A 646 -27.47 7.58 2.32
N SER A 647 -27.05 7.83 3.57
CA SER A 647 -26.49 9.13 4.00
C SER A 647 -25.10 9.38 3.47
N SER A 648 -24.30 8.32 3.25
CA SER A 648 -22.95 8.41 2.70
C SER A 648 -22.91 8.48 1.17
N SER A 649 -24.06 8.35 0.48
CA SER A 649 -24.11 8.39 -0.98
C SER A 649 -24.12 9.82 -1.49
N VAL A 650 -23.11 10.17 -2.31
CA VAL A 650 -23.05 11.45 -3.05
C VAL A 650 -24.27 11.65 -3.94
N LEU A 651 -24.84 10.58 -4.49
CA LEU A 651 -25.96 10.66 -5.45
C LEU A 651 -27.22 11.23 -4.83
N ASN A 652 -27.39 11.08 -3.50
CA ASN A 652 -28.59 11.53 -2.79
C ASN A 652 -28.56 13.03 -2.43
N ASP A 653 -27.37 13.63 -2.42
CA ASP A 653 -27.16 15.01 -1.96
C ASP A 653 -26.75 15.98 -3.09
N VAL A 654 -26.78 15.54 -4.36
CA VAL A 654 -26.43 16.36 -5.54
C VAL A 654 -27.19 17.69 -5.57
N GLU A 655 -28.45 17.73 -5.09
CA GLU A 655 -29.25 18.94 -5.02
C GLU A 655 -28.66 20.02 -4.08
N ASN A 656 -27.85 19.62 -3.10
CA ASN A 656 -27.18 20.55 -2.18
C ASN A 656 -25.97 21.24 -2.83
N ILE A 657 -25.42 20.69 -3.92
CA ILE A 657 -24.26 21.25 -4.59
C ILE A 657 -24.61 22.60 -5.24
N THR A 658 -23.91 23.65 -4.78
CA THR A 658 -24.03 25.00 -5.33
C THR A 658 -22.74 25.48 -6.01
N GLY A 659 -21.63 24.81 -5.76
CA GLY A 659 -20.31 25.11 -6.32
C GLY A 659 -20.10 24.51 -7.71
N LYS A 660 -18.88 24.64 -8.20
CA LYS A 660 -18.42 24.08 -9.47
C LYS A 660 -17.77 22.72 -9.25
N LEU A 661 -18.10 21.75 -10.10
CA LEU A 661 -17.53 20.40 -10.06
C LEU A 661 -16.83 20.06 -11.38
N LEU A 662 -15.57 19.62 -11.29
CA LEU A 662 -14.85 18.90 -12.33
C LEU A 662 -14.68 17.45 -11.89
N ILE A 663 -15.19 16.51 -12.67
CA ILE A 663 -14.98 15.08 -12.51
C ILE A 663 -13.85 14.65 -13.44
N ILE A 664 -12.88 13.87 -12.93
CA ILE A 664 -11.79 13.28 -13.73
C ILE A 664 -11.82 11.79 -13.52
N HIS A 665 -11.84 10.96 -14.59
CA HIS A 665 -11.89 9.51 -14.41
C HIS A 665 -11.22 8.76 -15.57
N GLY A 666 -10.49 7.69 -15.23
CA GLY A 666 -9.99 6.70 -16.17
C GLY A 666 -11.13 5.82 -16.71
N LEU A 667 -11.23 5.69 -18.03
CA LEU A 667 -12.32 4.91 -18.63
C LEU A 667 -12.22 3.41 -18.33
N ILE A 668 -10.99 2.92 -18.12
CA ILE A 668 -10.72 1.49 -17.85
C ILE A 668 -10.29 1.24 -16.39
N ASP A 669 -10.82 2.05 -15.47
CA ASP A 669 -10.60 1.91 -14.03
C ASP A 669 -11.26 0.60 -13.53
N GLU A 670 -10.44 -0.32 -13.02
CA GLU A 670 -10.84 -1.64 -12.53
C GLU A 670 -11.04 -1.69 -11.00
N ASN A 671 -10.70 -0.61 -10.30
CA ASN A 671 -10.84 -0.47 -8.85
C ASN A 671 -12.11 0.32 -8.52
N VAL A 672 -12.13 1.62 -8.81
CA VAL A 672 -13.32 2.45 -8.75
C VAL A 672 -13.93 2.52 -10.14
N HIS A 673 -14.88 1.66 -10.41
CA HIS A 673 -15.43 1.51 -11.75
C HIS A 673 -15.98 2.83 -12.30
N PHE A 674 -15.76 3.08 -13.59
CA PHE A 674 -16.24 4.27 -14.30
C PHE A 674 -17.76 4.50 -14.13
N ARG A 675 -18.53 3.46 -13.79
CA ARG A 675 -19.98 3.55 -13.46
C ARG A 675 -20.27 4.55 -12.34
N HIS A 676 -19.37 4.77 -11.39
CA HIS A 676 -19.53 5.75 -10.33
C HIS A 676 -19.69 7.16 -10.92
N SER A 677 -18.79 7.55 -11.81
CA SER A 677 -18.88 8.84 -12.52
C SER A 677 -20.10 8.93 -13.42
N THR A 678 -20.47 7.88 -14.14
CA THR A 678 -21.66 7.91 -15.01
C THR A 678 -22.94 8.08 -14.21
N ARG A 679 -23.07 7.45 -13.04
CA ARG A 679 -24.22 7.61 -12.15
C ARG A 679 -24.26 9.01 -11.55
N LEU A 680 -23.13 9.57 -11.15
CA LEU A 680 -23.03 10.96 -10.66
C LEU A 680 -23.45 11.95 -11.75
N ILE A 681 -22.95 11.79 -12.96
CA ILE A 681 -23.33 12.61 -14.12
C ILE A 681 -24.84 12.53 -14.36
N GLN A 682 -25.43 11.34 -14.31
CA GLN A 682 -26.89 11.19 -14.46
C GLN A 682 -27.66 11.92 -13.36
N ALA A 683 -27.19 11.90 -12.11
CA ALA A 683 -27.80 12.64 -11.01
C ALA A 683 -27.72 14.15 -11.24
N PHE A 684 -26.58 14.68 -11.73
CA PHE A 684 -26.44 16.10 -12.11
C PHE A 684 -27.38 16.51 -13.23
N ILE A 685 -27.49 15.69 -14.29
CA ILE A 685 -28.43 15.92 -15.41
C ILE A 685 -29.87 15.96 -14.89
N SER A 686 -30.26 14.99 -14.05
CA SER A 686 -31.62 14.91 -13.52
C SER A 686 -31.97 16.08 -12.60
N SER A 687 -30.99 16.64 -11.89
CA SER A 687 -31.11 17.79 -11.01
C SER A 687 -30.91 19.13 -11.75
N GLY A 688 -30.65 19.11 -13.08
CA GLY A 688 -30.38 20.30 -13.87
C GLY A 688 -29.14 21.10 -13.45
N LYS A 689 -28.15 20.42 -12.84
CA LYS A 689 -26.92 21.03 -12.32
C LYS A 689 -25.77 20.97 -13.34
N PRO A 690 -24.98 22.03 -13.50
CA PRO A 690 -23.82 22.02 -14.37
C PRO A 690 -22.64 21.25 -13.74
N TYR A 691 -21.89 20.58 -14.57
CA TYR A 691 -20.63 19.90 -14.23
C TYR A 691 -19.64 20.00 -15.37
N GLN A 692 -18.35 19.79 -15.10
CA GLN A 692 -17.29 19.56 -16.09
C GLN A 692 -16.79 18.12 -15.96
N PHE A 693 -16.33 17.54 -17.05
CA PHE A 693 -15.86 16.17 -17.07
C PHE A 693 -14.62 15.99 -17.95
N LEU A 694 -13.58 15.38 -17.39
CA LEU A 694 -12.38 14.97 -18.09
C LEU A 694 -12.27 13.43 -18.07
N ILE A 695 -12.45 12.81 -19.23
CA ILE A 695 -12.24 11.38 -19.42
C ILE A 695 -10.78 11.14 -19.81
N LEU A 696 -10.13 10.14 -19.17
CA LEU A 696 -8.84 9.63 -19.54
C LEU A 696 -9.02 8.22 -20.16
N PRO A 697 -9.08 8.11 -21.50
CA PRO A 697 -9.62 6.91 -22.16
C PRO A 697 -8.80 5.64 -21.96
N ASN A 698 -7.48 5.76 -21.75
CA ASN A 698 -6.56 4.63 -21.53
C ASN A 698 -6.06 4.53 -20.08
N ALA A 699 -6.58 5.34 -19.17
CA ALA A 699 -6.16 5.31 -17.79
C ALA A 699 -6.98 4.29 -16.99
N ARG A 700 -6.28 3.53 -16.15
CA ARG A 700 -6.80 2.74 -15.04
C ARG A 700 -7.00 3.63 -13.81
N HIS A 701 -7.12 3.03 -12.64
CA HIS A 701 -7.21 3.80 -11.38
C HIS A 701 -5.97 4.68 -11.16
N SER A 702 -4.79 4.16 -11.49
CA SER A 702 -3.54 4.92 -11.53
C SER A 702 -3.29 5.49 -12.93
N VAL A 703 -3.13 6.80 -13.05
CA VAL A 703 -2.84 7.47 -14.33
C VAL A 703 -1.34 7.29 -14.65
N ARG A 704 -1.00 6.30 -15.50
CA ARG A 704 0.40 5.91 -15.79
C ARG A 704 1.05 6.74 -16.88
N SER A 705 0.30 7.16 -17.91
CA SER A 705 0.80 7.97 -19.02
C SER A 705 1.22 9.36 -18.54
N GLN A 706 2.46 9.77 -18.86
CA GLN A 706 2.94 11.10 -18.50
C GLN A 706 2.13 12.20 -19.20
N SER A 707 1.77 12.01 -20.48
CA SER A 707 0.95 12.97 -21.22
C SER A 707 -0.44 13.16 -20.62
N ASP A 708 -1.05 12.07 -20.13
CA ASP A 708 -2.37 12.13 -19.50
C ASP A 708 -2.30 12.85 -18.15
N ARG A 709 -1.21 12.59 -17.37
CA ARG A 709 -0.96 13.34 -16.13
C ARG A 709 -0.69 14.82 -16.40
N GLU A 710 0.13 15.16 -17.41
CA GLU A 710 0.42 16.54 -17.79
C GLU A 710 -0.87 17.28 -18.11
N TYR A 711 -1.70 16.70 -18.98
CA TYR A 711 -2.98 17.29 -19.37
C TYR A 711 -3.95 17.44 -18.18
N MET A 712 -3.99 16.42 -17.32
CA MET A 712 -4.79 16.44 -16.09
C MET A 712 -4.36 17.59 -15.16
N GLU A 713 -3.06 17.76 -14.91
CA GLU A 713 -2.56 18.83 -14.03
C GLU A 713 -2.79 20.23 -14.62
N GLU A 714 -2.72 20.38 -15.96
CA GLU A 714 -3.11 21.61 -16.64
C GLU A 714 -4.59 21.97 -16.35
N LYS A 715 -5.49 20.99 -16.52
CA LYS A 715 -6.92 21.18 -16.26
C LYS A 715 -7.25 21.45 -14.80
N ILE A 716 -6.50 20.86 -13.87
CA ILE A 716 -6.62 21.14 -12.43
C ILE A 716 -6.25 22.60 -12.14
N GLY A 717 -5.12 23.08 -12.65
CA GLY A 717 -4.68 24.47 -12.48
C GLY A 717 -5.63 25.48 -13.09
N GLU A 718 -6.06 25.27 -14.34
CA GLU A 718 -7.03 26.11 -15.04
C GLU A 718 -8.35 26.20 -14.28
N PHE A 719 -8.89 25.05 -13.84
CA PHE A 719 -10.17 25.00 -13.13
C PHE A 719 -10.16 25.83 -11.85
N PHE A 720 -9.10 25.77 -11.04
CA PHE A 720 -9.02 26.58 -9.83
C PHE A 720 -8.79 28.06 -10.11
N LEU A 721 -7.96 28.41 -11.09
CA LEU A 721 -7.77 29.82 -11.49
C LEU A 721 -9.06 30.48 -12.01
N GLU A 722 -9.93 29.72 -12.66
CA GLU A 722 -11.21 30.24 -13.17
C GLU A 722 -12.28 30.37 -12.09
N ASN A 723 -12.21 29.57 -11.02
CA ASN A 723 -13.33 29.42 -10.10
C ASN A 723 -13.04 29.93 -8.67
N LEU A 724 -11.81 30.25 -8.31
CA LEU A 724 -11.42 30.75 -7.00
C LEU A 724 -10.85 32.17 -7.06
#